data_2b050c9650d754ede1d813fbef1c6363
#
_entry.id   2b050c9650d754ede1d813fbef1c6363
#
_cell.length_a   1.000
_cell.length_b   1.000
_cell.length_c   1.000
_cell.angle_alpha   90.00
_cell.angle_beta   90.00
_cell.angle_gamma   90.00
#
_symmetry.space_group_name_H-M   'P 1'
#
loop_
_entity.id
_entity.type
_entity.pdbx_description
1 polymer ?
#
loop_
_entity_poly.entity_id
_entity_poly.type
_entity_poly.pdbx_seq_one_letter_code
_entity_poly.pdbx_strand_id
1 'polypeptide(L)'
;MPTPRLAFALLTGACWLSAAAAPAQTPARPLEPVSFAQVQIEDGFWKPRLDQVSRVTIPVCIAQTEVKTPRIRNFEKAARRQGETHEGIYYDDSDVYKALEAMAYSLKNRPDPALERKADEWIDKIAAAQEPDGYLNTYYTLTGLDKRWTDMEKHEDYCAGHLIEAAVAYYNTTGKRKLLDVAVRFADHIDSTFRRQNRPWVSGHQEIELALMKLYHVTNNDRYAKLADWFLDQRGRGHGKGMIWNNPDMGPKYCQDEVPVKGQREITGHAVRAMYLYTGAADVAAVTGDHGYVQAMKSVWEDVVNRNMYITGGIGSSGRNEGFSVDYDLPNEQAYCETCASVGMVFWSQRMNLLTGEGKYVDVLERSLYNGALDGLSLSGDRFFYGNPLASSGQHARSEWFGTACCPSNISRLVESLGDYVYAKSADALWVNLFVGSTTTIPLKGGKVQLTQQTRYPWEGTVQITVAPERTMPFSLRVRIPGWAQNQPVPGTIYRFADASPEAPTLLVNGKPVAATPRNGYAVVDRTWKKGDVVSLNLPMPVRRVAAADSVQANQNRVALQRGPLVYCVEHADNGGKAMNVIVPDGVGFTPAYRADLLGGVVALQAETPVVTISADGASVTTVPKKITAIPYYAWANRGKGQMQVWLPRKAGEVKVSAE
;
A
#
# COMPACT_ATOMS: atom_id res chain seq x y z
N MET A 1 3.38 6.08 94.69
CA MET A 1 2.23 5.63 93.93
C MET A 1 2.38 6.11 92.48
N PRO A 2 2.71 5.27 91.54
CA PRO A 2 2.82 5.70 90.12
C PRO A 2 1.56 5.31 89.34
N THR A 3 1.11 6.25 88.53
CA THR A 3 0.00 6.13 87.57
C THR A 3 0.41 5.38 86.31
N PRO A 4 -0.45 4.54 85.67
CA PRO A 4 -0.10 3.80 84.48
C PRO A 4 -0.34 4.65 83.23
N ARG A 5 0.60 4.61 82.29
CA ARG A 5 0.50 5.15 80.95
C ARG A 5 -0.16 4.13 80.05
N LEU A 6 -1.30 4.48 79.42
CA LEU A 6 -1.90 3.75 78.32
C LEU A 6 -1.11 3.99 77.04
N ALA A 7 -0.65 2.91 76.40
CA ALA A 7 -0.05 2.91 75.06
C ALA A 7 -1.18 2.64 74.03
N PHE A 8 -1.44 3.57 73.10
CA PHE A 8 -2.25 3.37 71.91
C PHE A 8 -1.40 2.73 70.85
N ALA A 9 -1.73 1.52 70.44
CA ALA A 9 -1.16 0.87 69.26
C ALA A 9 -2.02 1.23 68.03
N LEU A 10 -1.42 1.98 67.08
CA LEU A 10 -1.98 2.22 65.78
C LEU A 10 -1.70 1.02 64.86
N LEU A 11 -2.73 0.24 64.55
CA LEU A 11 -2.68 -0.77 63.50
C LEU A 11 -2.90 -0.06 62.12
N THR A 12 -1.86 0.12 61.34
CA THR A 12 -1.90 0.48 59.94
C THR A 12 -2.14 -0.78 59.08
N GLY A 13 -3.39 -1.01 58.68
CA GLY A 13 -3.73 -2.05 57.75
C GLY A 13 -3.33 -1.62 56.34
N ALA A 14 -2.26 -2.20 55.77
CA ALA A 14 -1.90 -2.07 54.40
C ALA A 14 -2.80 -2.96 53.54
N CYS A 15 -3.82 -2.36 52.87
CA CYS A 15 -4.54 -3.02 51.79
C CYS A 15 -3.64 -3.21 50.57
N TRP A 16 -3.17 -4.43 50.38
CA TRP A 16 -2.57 -4.84 49.11
C TRP A 16 -3.69 -5.04 48.06
N LEU A 17 -3.90 -4.06 47.21
CA LEU A 17 -4.69 -4.23 45.98
C LEU A 17 -3.86 -5.09 45.03
N SER A 18 -4.14 -6.39 45.00
CA SER A 18 -3.66 -7.26 43.93
C SER A 18 -4.28 -6.81 42.62
N ALA A 19 -3.54 -6.09 41.81
CA ALA A 19 -3.90 -5.89 40.40
C ALA A 19 -3.91 -7.28 39.73
N ALA A 20 -5.09 -7.83 39.52
CA ALA A 20 -5.23 -9.01 38.69
C ALA A 20 -4.72 -8.65 37.29
N ALA A 21 -3.57 -9.25 36.89
CA ALA A 21 -3.09 -9.17 35.54
C ALA A 21 -4.20 -9.67 34.60
N ALA A 22 -4.62 -8.84 33.66
CA ALA A 22 -5.53 -9.27 32.61
C ALA A 22 -4.94 -10.53 31.94
N PRO A 23 -5.75 -11.57 31.68
CA PRO A 23 -5.24 -12.78 31.05
C PRO A 23 -4.60 -12.38 29.71
N ALA A 24 -3.35 -12.80 29.52
CA ALA A 24 -2.65 -12.64 28.25
C ALA A 24 -3.55 -13.22 27.15
N GLN A 25 -4.03 -12.37 26.24
CA GLN A 25 -4.79 -12.82 25.10
C GLN A 25 -3.93 -13.80 24.32
N THR A 26 -4.38 -15.04 24.21
CA THR A 26 -3.81 -16.01 23.29
C THR A 26 -3.70 -15.34 21.92
N PRO A 27 -2.56 -15.37 21.22
CA PRO A 27 -2.45 -14.77 19.91
C PRO A 27 -3.57 -15.30 19.02
N ALA A 28 -4.40 -14.42 18.49
CA ALA A 28 -5.38 -14.82 17.51
C ALA A 28 -4.64 -15.48 16.35
N ARG A 29 -5.13 -16.62 15.86
CA ARG A 29 -4.56 -17.24 14.65
C ARG A 29 -4.63 -16.19 13.54
N PRO A 30 -3.57 -16.03 12.71
CA PRO A 30 -3.57 -15.13 11.58
C PRO A 30 -4.81 -15.36 10.70
N LEU A 31 -5.34 -14.28 10.13
CA LEU A 31 -6.42 -14.37 9.16
C LEU A 31 -5.87 -14.85 7.82
N GLU A 32 -6.74 -15.47 7.02
CA GLU A 32 -6.44 -15.82 5.65
C GLU A 32 -7.07 -14.78 4.71
N PRO A 33 -6.36 -14.27 3.69
CA PRO A 33 -6.97 -13.44 2.66
C PRO A 33 -7.93 -14.29 1.83
N VAL A 34 -9.00 -13.68 1.33
CA VAL A 34 -9.80 -14.27 0.26
C VAL A 34 -9.12 -13.92 -1.05
N SER A 35 -8.66 -14.93 -1.79
CA SER A 35 -7.88 -14.72 -3.00
C SER A 35 -8.61 -13.87 -4.04
N PHE A 36 -7.89 -12.96 -4.71
CA PHE A 36 -8.39 -12.20 -5.86
C PHE A 36 -9.10 -13.10 -6.88
N ALA A 37 -8.61 -14.33 -7.04
CA ALA A 37 -9.19 -15.33 -7.95
C ALA A 37 -10.64 -15.72 -7.59
N GLN A 38 -11.09 -15.44 -6.38
CA GLN A 38 -12.45 -15.73 -5.89
C GLN A 38 -13.34 -14.49 -5.84
N VAL A 39 -12.77 -13.28 -6.03
CA VAL A 39 -13.50 -12.00 -5.91
C VAL A 39 -13.75 -11.43 -7.30
N GLN A 40 -15.01 -11.35 -7.67
CA GLN A 40 -15.45 -10.70 -8.92
C GLN A 40 -15.83 -9.26 -8.62
N ILE A 41 -15.11 -8.29 -9.19
CA ILE A 41 -15.32 -6.86 -8.98
C ILE A 41 -16.23 -6.30 -10.08
N GLU A 42 -17.32 -5.63 -9.68
CA GLU A 42 -18.37 -5.15 -10.57
C GLU A 42 -18.91 -3.77 -10.14
N ASP A 43 -18.03 -2.84 -9.76
CA ASP A 43 -18.45 -1.51 -9.32
C ASP A 43 -18.14 -0.40 -10.35
N GLY A 44 -18.66 0.79 -10.08
CA GLY A 44 -18.46 1.96 -10.95
C GLY A 44 -17.11 2.67 -10.74
N PHE A 45 -16.32 2.29 -9.74
CA PHE A 45 -15.02 2.92 -9.47
C PHE A 45 -13.83 2.05 -9.86
N TRP A 46 -13.76 0.81 -9.38
CA TRP A 46 -12.62 -0.08 -9.60
C TRP A 46 -12.69 -0.85 -10.91
N LYS A 47 -13.89 -1.32 -11.31
CA LYS A 47 -14.02 -2.08 -12.57
C LYS A 47 -13.52 -1.32 -13.80
N PRO A 48 -13.83 -0.01 -14.00
CA PRO A 48 -13.26 0.77 -15.10
C PRO A 48 -11.72 0.87 -15.03
N ARG A 49 -11.13 0.90 -13.84
CA ARG A 49 -9.67 0.96 -13.64
C ARG A 49 -9.00 -0.38 -13.94
N LEU A 50 -9.58 -1.48 -13.49
CA LEU A 50 -9.14 -2.82 -13.89
C LEU A 50 -9.17 -2.97 -15.42
N ASP A 51 -10.27 -2.58 -16.07
CA ASP A 51 -10.38 -2.62 -17.53
C ASP A 51 -9.36 -1.71 -18.22
N GLN A 52 -9.05 -0.55 -17.63
CA GLN A 52 -8.03 0.38 -18.13
C GLN A 52 -6.62 -0.22 -18.02
N VAL A 53 -6.29 -0.81 -16.87
CA VAL A 53 -4.99 -1.47 -16.67
C VAL A 53 -4.84 -2.63 -17.63
N SER A 54 -5.84 -3.50 -17.75
CA SER A 54 -5.82 -4.63 -18.68
C SER A 54 -5.65 -4.20 -20.14
N ARG A 55 -6.37 -3.16 -20.59
CA ARG A 55 -6.45 -2.78 -22.01
C ARG A 55 -5.39 -1.78 -22.46
N VAL A 56 -4.82 -1.00 -21.54
CA VAL A 56 -3.88 0.07 -21.87
C VAL A 56 -2.57 -0.10 -21.13
N THR A 57 -2.58 -0.18 -19.80
CA THR A 57 -1.35 -0.14 -19.01
C THR A 57 -0.49 -1.39 -19.23
N ILE A 58 -1.07 -2.58 -19.20
CA ILE A 58 -0.35 -3.83 -19.46
C ILE A 58 0.22 -3.86 -20.89
N PRO A 59 -0.52 -3.53 -21.96
CA PRO A 59 0.06 -3.36 -23.29
C PRO A 59 1.21 -2.35 -23.36
N VAL A 60 1.12 -1.22 -22.64
CA VAL A 60 2.25 -0.26 -22.53
C VAL A 60 3.46 -0.92 -21.87
N CYS A 61 3.28 -1.62 -20.75
CA CYS A 61 4.36 -2.36 -20.09
C CYS A 61 4.99 -3.39 -21.02
N ILE A 62 4.20 -4.16 -21.77
CA ILE A 62 4.69 -5.13 -22.76
C ILE A 62 5.50 -4.43 -23.84
N ALA A 63 4.97 -3.37 -24.45
CA ALA A 63 5.68 -2.62 -25.49
C ALA A 63 7.01 -2.03 -24.99
N GLN A 64 7.04 -1.53 -23.78
CA GLN A 64 8.26 -0.99 -23.18
C GLN A 64 9.30 -2.08 -22.89
N THR A 65 8.91 -3.21 -22.32
CA THR A 65 9.82 -4.29 -21.93
C THR A 65 10.30 -5.14 -23.11
N GLU A 66 9.47 -5.32 -24.14
CA GLU A 66 9.78 -6.20 -25.27
C GLU A 66 10.34 -5.45 -26.50
N VAL A 67 9.78 -4.25 -26.81
CA VAL A 67 10.07 -3.54 -28.07
C VAL A 67 11.02 -2.37 -27.86
N LYS A 68 10.70 -1.47 -26.91
CA LYS A 68 11.44 -0.21 -26.74
C LYS A 68 12.71 -0.35 -25.90
N THR A 69 12.81 -1.39 -25.09
CA THR A 69 13.98 -1.69 -24.26
C THR A 69 14.45 -3.13 -24.47
N PRO A 70 15.70 -3.48 -24.12
CA PRO A 70 16.25 -4.80 -24.36
C PRO A 70 15.85 -5.88 -23.33
N ARG A 71 14.90 -5.63 -22.43
CA ARG A 71 14.63 -6.49 -21.27
C ARG A 71 14.31 -7.93 -21.65
N ILE A 72 13.36 -8.17 -22.54
CA ILE A 72 13.04 -9.53 -23.03
C ILE A 72 14.18 -10.09 -23.88
N ARG A 73 14.84 -9.27 -24.68
CA ARG A 73 15.97 -9.67 -25.53
C ARG A 73 17.16 -10.20 -24.72
N ASN A 74 17.38 -9.70 -23.50
CA ASN A 74 18.41 -10.22 -22.60
C ASN A 74 18.14 -11.69 -22.23
N PHE A 75 16.88 -12.11 -22.02
CA PHE A 75 16.55 -13.53 -21.83
C PHE A 75 16.83 -14.38 -23.06
N GLU A 76 16.54 -13.87 -24.26
CA GLU A 76 16.85 -14.58 -25.51
C GLU A 76 18.35 -14.73 -25.69
N LYS A 77 19.14 -13.72 -25.37
CA LYS A 77 20.60 -13.77 -25.40
C LYS A 77 21.15 -14.77 -24.37
N ALA A 78 20.66 -14.71 -23.13
CA ALA A 78 21.06 -15.61 -22.05
C ALA A 78 20.76 -17.07 -22.41
N ALA A 79 19.64 -17.35 -23.07
CA ALA A 79 19.27 -18.70 -23.54
C ALA A 79 20.26 -19.24 -24.59
N ARG A 80 20.84 -18.39 -25.44
CA ARG A 80 21.83 -18.79 -26.45
C ARG A 80 23.21 -19.08 -25.89
N ARG A 81 23.55 -18.51 -24.73
CA ARG A 81 24.81 -18.73 -23.98
C ARG A 81 26.11 -18.49 -24.76
N GLN A 82 26.09 -17.67 -25.81
CA GLN A 82 27.25 -17.44 -26.67
C GLN A 82 27.40 -15.97 -27.02
N GLY A 83 28.62 -15.39 -26.75
CA GLY A 83 29.15 -14.16 -27.35
C GLY A 83 28.31 -12.90 -27.23
N GLU A 84 27.24 -12.92 -26.47
CA GLU A 84 26.31 -11.84 -26.33
C GLU A 84 26.64 -11.00 -25.09
N THR A 85 26.29 -9.72 -25.12
CA THR A 85 26.46 -8.80 -23.99
C THR A 85 25.11 -8.38 -23.44
N HIS A 86 25.04 -8.16 -22.12
CA HIS A 86 23.86 -7.59 -21.47
C HIS A 86 23.67 -6.12 -21.91
N GLU A 87 22.42 -5.73 -22.14
CA GLU A 87 22.04 -4.36 -22.45
C GLU A 87 21.07 -3.84 -21.36
N GLY A 88 21.27 -2.59 -20.91
CA GLY A 88 20.43 -1.98 -19.88
C GLY A 88 20.99 -2.12 -18.47
N ILE A 89 20.12 -2.14 -17.46
CA ILE A 89 20.50 -2.11 -16.05
C ILE A 89 20.46 -3.54 -15.48
N TYR A 90 21.34 -3.86 -14.54
CA TYR A 90 21.48 -5.21 -13.95
C TYR A 90 20.21 -5.76 -13.26
N TYR A 91 19.21 -4.94 -12.97
CA TYR A 91 17.93 -5.37 -12.40
C TYR A 91 16.76 -5.36 -13.39
N ASP A 92 17.01 -5.16 -14.67
CA ASP A 92 15.97 -5.08 -15.70
C ASP A 92 15.09 -6.34 -15.81
N ASP A 93 15.58 -7.50 -15.38
CA ASP A 93 14.82 -8.74 -15.29
C ASP A 93 13.54 -8.56 -14.44
N SER A 94 13.62 -7.76 -13.36
CA SER A 94 12.49 -7.54 -12.46
C SER A 94 11.30 -6.84 -13.12
N ASP A 95 11.52 -6.00 -14.13
CA ASP A 95 10.45 -5.32 -14.85
C ASP A 95 9.64 -6.29 -15.71
N VAL A 96 10.32 -7.28 -16.30
CA VAL A 96 9.66 -8.38 -17.03
C VAL A 96 8.78 -9.18 -16.07
N TYR A 97 9.30 -9.54 -14.90
CA TYR A 97 8.57 -10.34 -13.92
C TYR A 97 7.36 -9.59 -13.35
N LYS A 98 7.50 -8.31 -12.99
CA LYS A 98 6.36 -7.49 -12.51
C LYS A 98 5.28 -7.31 -13.58
N ALA A 99 5.68 -7.11 -14.85
CA ALA A 99 4.73 -7.03 -15.95
C ALA A 99 3.99 -8.37 -16.15
N LEU A 100 4.71 -9.49 -16.07
CA LEU A 100 4.14 -10.83 -16.16
C LEU A 100 3.20 -11.14 -14.99
N GLU A 101 3.51 -10.68 -13.78
CA GLU A 101 2.61 -10.78 -12.63
C GLU A 101 1.31 -10.01 -12.86
N ALA A 102 1.39 -8.78 -13.38
CA ALA A 102 0.21 -7.98 -13.75
C ALA A 102 -0.61 -8.68 -14.85
N MET A 103 0.05 -9.26 -15.87
CA MET A 103 -0.63 -10.07 -16.89
C MET A 103 -1.38 -11.24 -16.25
N ALA A 104 -0.76 -11.94 -15.32
CA ALA A 104 -1.36 -13.08 -14.62
C ALA A 104 -2.63 -12.70 -13.87
N TYR A 105 -2.60 -11.64 -13.08
CA TYR A 105 -3.79 -11.14 -12.37
C TYR A 105 -4.88 -10.68 -13.34
N SER A 106 -4.49 -9.97 -14.41
CA SER A 106 -5.43 -9.50 -15.44
C SER A 106 -6.16 -10.62 -16.15
N LEU A 107 -5.47 -11.75 -16.46
CA LEU A 107 -6.08 -12.94 -17.07
C LEU A 107 -7.21 -13.54 -16.22
N LYS A 108 -7.14 -13.37 -14.90
CA LYS A 108 -8.22 -13.80 -14.00
C LYS A 108 -9.40 -12.85 -14.03
N ASN A 109 -9.13 -11.56 -13.97
CA ASN A 109 -10.16 -10.50 -13.98
C ASN A 109 -10.87 -10.41 -15.33
N ARG A 110 -10.10 -10.67 -16.39
CA ARG A 110 -10.55 -10.59 -17.77
C ARG A 110 -9.78 -11.62 -18.62
N PRO A 111 -10.35 -12.81 -18.86
CA PRO A 111 -9.73 -13.81 -19.71
C PRO A 111 -9.44 -13.26 -21.11
N ASP A 112 -8.17 -13.39 -21.55
CA ASP A 112 -7.69 -12.95 -22.86
C ASP A 112 -6.69 -13.97 -23.42
N PRO A 113 -7.11 -14.81 -24.38
CA PRO A 113 -6.22 -15.81 -24.96
C PRO A 113 -4.99 -15.26 -25.68
N ALA A 114 -5.03 -14.02 -26.17
CA ALA A 114 -3.86 -13.39 -26.78
C ALA A 114 -2.83 -12.97 -25.73
N LEU A 115 -3.30 -12.38 -24.62
CA LEU A 115 -2.45 -12.04 -23.48
C LEU A 115 -1.84 -13.29 -22.83
N GLU A 116 -2.62 -14.37 -22.69
CA GLU A 116 -2.12 -15.64 -22.16
C GLU A 116 -1.02 -16.24 -23.04
N ARG A 117 -1.20 -16.25 -24.38
CA ARG A 117 -0.14 -16.69 -25.31
C ARG A 117 1.12 -15.82 -25.21
N LYS A 118 0.97 -14.50 -25.04
CA LYS A 118 2.10 -13.59 -24.85
C LYS A 118 2.84 -13.89 -23.53
N ALA A 119 2.12 -14.16 -22.46
CA ALA A 119 2.71 -14.59 -21.19
C ALA A 119 3.45 -15.93 -21.33
N ASP A 120 2.87 -16.92 -22.00
CA ASP A 120 3.52 -18.21 -22.28
C ASP A 120 4.81 -18.02 -23.10
N GLU A 121 4.80 -17.14 -24.11
CA GLU A 121 5.99 -16.81 -24.91
C GLU A 121 7.13 -16.24 -24.04
N TRP A 122 6.82 -15.32 -23.14
CA TRP A 122 7.80 -14.78 -22.21
C TRP A 122 8.32 -15.82 -21.24
N ILE A 123 7.43 -16.67 -20.73
CA ILE A 123 7.78 -17.79 -19.83
C ILE A 123 8.73 -18.77 -20.54
N ASP A 124 8.53 -19.03 -21.82
CA ASP A 124 9.42 -19.89 -22.59
C ASP A 124 10.83 -19.33 -22.69
N LYS A 125 10.96 -18.02 -22.96
CA LYS A 125 12.25 -17.30 -22.99
C LYS A 125 12.93 -17.28 -21.63
N ILE A 126 12.19 -17.01 -20.56
CA ILE A 126 12.67 -17.02 -19.17
C ILE A 126 13.18 -18.43 -18.79
N ALA A 127 12.40 -19.46 -19.07
CA ALA A 127 12.77 -20.84 -18.76
C ALA A 127 14.02 -21.30 -19.51
N ALA A 128 14.17 -20.90 -20.79
CA ALA A 128 15.33 -21.22 -21.61
C ALA A 128 16.62 -20.53 -21.12
N ALA A 129 16.51 -19.37 -20.47
CA ALA A 129 17.64 -18.63 -19.91
C ALA A 129 18.14 -19.18 -18.58
N GLN A 130 17.40 -20.06 -17.90
CA GLN A 130 17.81 -20.60 -16.60
C GLN A 130 19.03 -21.51 -16.70
N GLU A 131 20.00 -21.34 -15.84
CA GLU A 131 21.21 -22.16 -15.75
C GLU A 131 20.89 -23.58 -15.27
N PRO A 132 21.75 -24.57 -15.60
CA PRO A 132 21.53 -25.97 -15.19
C PRO A 132 21.41 -26.16 -13.67
N ASP A 133 22.09 -25.33 -12.86
CA ASP A 133 22.06 -25.37 -11.41
C ASP A 133 20.85 -24.61 -10.80
N GLY A 134 19.95 -24.10 -11.64
CA GLY A 134 18.75 -23.37 -11.23
C GLY A 134 18.92 -21.88 -11.12
N TYR A 135 20.12 -21.33 -11.24
CA TYR A 135 20.35 -19.88 -11.22
C TYR A 135 19.67 -19.19 -12.41
N LEU A 136 19.17 -17.97 -12.20
CA LEU A 136 18.56 -17.17 -13.28
C LEU A 136 18.76 -15.69 -13.02
N ASN A 137 19.64 -15.06 -13.80
CA ASN A 137 19.81 -13.62 -13.88
C ASN A 137 20.52 -13.28 -15.17
N THR A 138 19.88 -12.51 -16.05
CA THR A 138 20.42 -12.25 -17.39
C THR A 138 21.72 -11.46 -17.37
N TYR A 139 21.88 -10.56 -16.38
CA TYR A 139 23.08 -9.74 -16.25
C TYR A 139 24.32 -10.63 -16.03
N TYR A 140 24.32 -11.50 -15.05
CA TYR A 140 25.48 -12.34 -14.76
C TYR A 140 25.68 -13.48 -15.75
N THR A 141 24.58 -14.05 -16.31
CA THR A 141 24.69 -15.02 -17.41
C THR A 141 25.45 -14.42 -18.62
N LEU A 142 25.26 -13.11 -18.90
CA LEU A 142 25.85 -12.43 -20.06
C LEU A 142 27.17 -11.68 -19.76
N THR A 143 27.49 -11.43 -18.46
CA THR A 143 28.70 -10.67 -18.08
C THR A 143 29.73 -11.50 -17.32
N GLY A 144 29.39 -12.70 -16.86
CA GLY A 144 30.28 -13.63 -16.16
C GLY A 144 29.63 -14.28 -14.95
N LEU A 145 29.32 -15.59 -15.09
CA LEU A 145 28.71 -16.40 -14.03
C LEU A 145 29.61 -16.61 -12.80
N ASP A 146 30.92 -16.43 -12.95
CA ASP A 146 31.90 -16.46 -11.87
C ASP A 146 31.73 -15.29 -10.88
N LYS A 147 31.05 -14.23 -11.28
CA LYS A 147 30.78 -13.03 -10.48
C LYS A 147 29.44 -13.05 -9.75
N ARG A 148 28.59 -14.06 -10.01
CA ARG A 148 27.27 -14.18 -9.34
C ARG A 148 27.45 -14.28 -7.81
N TRP A 149 26.54 -13.65 -7.06
CA TRP A 149 26.55 -13.64 -5.60
C TRP A 149 27.85 -13.06 -4.99
N THR A 150 28.47 -12.08 -5.65
CA THR A 150 29.65 -11.36 -5.15
C THR A 150 29.35 -9.94 -4.72
N ASP A 151 28.29 -9.34 -5.27
CA ASP A 151 27.91 -7.95 -5.01
C ASP A 151 26.43 -7.87 -4.59
N MET A 152 26.18 -7.56 -3.33
CA MET A 152 24.85 -7.50 -2.72
C MET A 152 23.97 -6.39 -3.34
N GLU A 153 24.57 -5.42 -4.05
CA GLU A 153 23.86 -4.31 -4.69
C GLU A 153 23.30 -4.68 -6.08
N LYS A 154 23.69 -5.81 -6.64
CA LYS A 154 23.31 -6.20 -8.00
C LYS A 154 21.91 -6.82 -8.13
N HIS A 155 21.13 -6.80 -7.08
CA HIS A 155 19.71 -7.14 -7.12
C HIS A 155 19.37 -8.55 -7.61
N GLU A 156 20.29 -9.51 -7.45
CA GLU A 156 20.05 -10.90 -7.89
C GLU A 156 18.86 -11.52 -7.15
N ASP A 157 18.83 -11.36 -5.83
CA ASP A 157 17.75 -11.83 -4.94
C ASP A 157 16.45 -11.02 -5.11
N TYR A 158 16.53 -9.72 -5.39
CA TYR A 158 15.38 -8.89 -5.77
C TYR A 158 14.72 -9.39 -7.06
N CYS A 159 15.50 -9.65 -8.09
CA CYS A 159 14.99 -10.23 -9.34
C CYS A 159 14.39 -11.63 -9.11
N ALA A 160 15.04 -12.47 -8.27
CA ALA A 160 14.49 -13.77 -7.90
C ALA A 160 13.15 -13.65 -7.16
N GLY A 161 13.00 -12.66 -6.27
CA GLY A 161 11.75 -12.38 -5.58
C GLY A 161 10.61 -12.08 -6.55
N HIS A 162 10.80 -11.13 -7.47
CA HIS A 162 9.79 -10.79 -8.47
C HIS A 162 9.47 -11.94 -9.43
N LEU A 163 10.44 -12.77 -9.80
CA LEU A 163 10.18 -14.01 -10.54
C LEU A 163 9.24 -14.94 -9.77
N ILE A 164 9.51 -15.16 -8.49
CA ILE A 164 8.69 -16.01 -7.63
C ILE A 164 7.26 -15.47 -7.52
N GLU A 165 7.08 -14.17 -7.30
CA GLU A 165 5.76 -13.54 -7.24
C GLU A 165 4.99 -13.73 -8.54
N ALA A 166 5.61 -13.45 -9.69
CA ALA A 166 5.02 -13.67 -11.01
C ALA A 166 4.64 -15.15 -11.24
N ALA A 167 5.51 -16.06 -10.81
CA ALA A 167 5.29 -17.51 -10.95
C ALA A 167 4.10 -18.01 -10.12
N VAL A 168 3.98 -17.55 -8.89
CA VAL A 168 2.85 -17.86 -8.00
C VAL A 168 1.55 -17.28 -8.57
N ALA A 169 1.57 -16.01 -9.02
CA ALA A 169 0.41 -15.36 -9.63
C ALA A 169 -0.07 -16.11 -10.89
N TYR A 170 0.86 -16.46 -11.78
CA TYR A 170 0.53 -17.16 -13.02
C TYR A 170 -0.02 -18.58 -12.78
N TYR A 171 0.59 -19.31 -11.84
CA TYR A 171 0.10 -20.63 -11.44
C TYR A 171 -1.29 -20.57 -10.80
N ASN A 172 -1.53 -19.64 -9.89
CA ASN A 172 -2.84 -19.48 -9.23
C ASN A 172 -3.95 -19.07 -10.21
N THR A 173 -3.60 -18.39 -11.30
CA THR A 173 -4.54 -17.96 -12.33
C THR A 173 -4.83 -19.06 -13.35
N THR A 174 -3.79 -19.72 -13.86
CA THR A 174 -3.88 -20.61 -15.04
C THR A 174 -3.73 -22.08 -14.73
N GLY A 175 -3.17 -22.44 -13.57
CA GLY A 175 -2.76 -23.81 -13.22
C GLY A 175 -1.50 -24.29 -13.95
N LYS A 176 -0.89 -23.49 -14.84
CA LYS A 176 0.31 -23.85 -15.60
C LYS A 176 1.56 -23.77 -14.72
N ARG A 177 2.35 -24.82 -14.67
CA ARG A 177 3.48 -24.97 -13.72
C ARG A 177 4.82 -24.45 -14.22
N LYS A 178 5.00 -24.24 -15.53
CA LYS A 178 6.31 -23.99 -16.12
C LYS A 178 7.10 -22.90 -15.42
N LEU A 179 6.52 -21.74 -15.21
CA LEU A 179 7.17 -20.62 -14.51
C LEU A 179 7.38 -20.93 -13.03
N LEU A 180 6.42 -21.61 -12.37
CA LEU A 180 6.56 -22.04 -10.98
C LEU A 180 7.74 -23.01 -10.81
N ASP A 181 7.94 -23.93 -11.74
CA ASP A 181 9.06 -24.89 -11.70
C ASP A 181 10.42 -24.17 -11.91
N VAL A 182 10.47 -23.11 -12.71
CA VAL A 182 11.64 -22.22 -12.84
C VAL A 182 11.92 -21.51 -11.50
N ALA A 183 10.89 -20.93 -10.89
CA ALA A 183 11.02 -20.22 -9.60
C ALA A 183 11.44 -21.17 -8.46
N VAL A 184 10.89 -22.37 -8.40
CA VAL A 184 11.26 -23.42 -7.44
C VAL A 184 12.75 -23.78 -7.58
N ARG A 185 13.24 -24.02 -8.79
CA ARG A 185 14.67 -24.34 -9.01
C ARG A 185 15.58 -23.19 -8.60
N PHE A 186 15.16 -21.93 -8.86
CA PHE A 186 15.96 -20.78 -8.46
C PHE A 186 15.95 -20.58 -6.92
N ALA A 187 14.80 -20.73 -6.25
CA ALA A 187 14.72 -20.70 -4.80
C ALA A 187 15.56 -21.83 -4.15
N ASP A 188 15.59 -23.02 -4.75
CA ASP A 188 16.42 -24.14 -4.33
C ASP A 188 17.92 -23.87 -4.49
N HIS A 189 18.32 -23.19 -5.58
CA HIS A 189 19.68 -22.73 -5.79
C HIS A 189 20.08 -21.73 -4.71
N ILE A 190 19.23 -20.72 -4.42
CA ILE A 190 19.49 -19.70 -3.38
C ILE A 190 19.65 -20.36 -1.99
N ASP A 191 18.73 -21.28 -1.64
CA ASP A 191 18.80 -22.01 -0.36
C ASP A 191 20.10 -22.80 -0.22
N SER A 192 20.51 -23.46 -1.31
CA SER A 192 21.74 -24.25 -1.35
C SER A 192 23.00 -23.39 -1.29
N THR A 193 22.95 -22.19 -1.86
CA THR A 193 24.09 -21.25 -1.90
C THR A 193 24.33 -20.58 -0.57
N PHE A 194 23.26 -20.22 0.15
CA PHE A 194 23.37 -19.40 1.36
C PHE A 194 23.06 -20.18 2.63
N ARG A 195 21.79 -20.48 2.90
CA ARG A 195 21.34 -21.03 4.17
C ARG A 195 21.97 -22.40 4.48
N ARG A 196 22.02 -23.32 3.51
CA ARG A 196 22.57 -24.66 3.73
C ARG A 196 24.10 -24.66 3.91
N GLN A 197 24.78 -23.68 3.33
CA GLN A 197 26.22 -23.52 3.49
C GLN A 197 26.59 -22.56 4.63
N ASN A 198 25.60 -22.02 5.34
CA ASN A 198 25.77 -20.98 6.36
C ASN A 198 26.63 -19.80 5.86
N ARG A 199 26.44 -19.42 4.57
CA ARG A 199 27.13 -18.31 3.93
C ARG A 199 26.36 -17.02 4.18
N PRO A 200 26.89 -16.06 4.96
CA PRO A 200 26.20 -14.80 5.24
C PRO A 200 25.87 -14.04 3.96
N TRP A 201 24.64 -13.49 3.90
CA TRP A 201 24.19 -12.67 2.79
C TRP A 201 23.08 -11.73 3.24
N VAL A 202 23.09 -10.50 2.74
CA VAL A 202 22.05 -9.51 2.95
C VAL A 202 21.59 -9.00 1.59
N SER A 203 20.30 -9.08 1.32
CA SER A 203 19.71 -8.50 0.10
C SER A 203 19.91 -6.98 0.08
N GLY A 204 20.48 -6.47 -0.98
CA GLY A 204 20.63 -5.03 -1.18
C GLY A 204 19.27 -4.35 -1.39
N HIS A 205 18.35 -4.99 -2.07
CA HIS A 205 16.95 -4.59 -2.17
C HIS A 205 16.05 -5.74 -1.74
N GLN A 206 15.31 -5.54 -0.67
CA GLN A 206 14.38 -6.52 -0.12
C GLN A 206 13.24 -6.80 -1.11
N GLU A 207 12.84 -8.02 -1.21
CA GLU A 207 11.74 -8.58 -2.00
C GLU A 207 11.67 -10.09 -1.82
N ILE A 208 12.85 -10.73 -1.70
CA ILE A 208 12.96 -12.19 -1.66
C ILE A 208 12.20 -12.79 -0.47
N GLU A 209 12.15 -12.09 0.66
CA GLU A 209 11.54 -12.57 1.89
C GLU A 209 10.02 -12.77 1.72
N LEU A 210 9.32 -11.77 1.17
CA LEU A 210 7.87 -11.85 0.93
C LEU A 210 7.53 -12.84 -0.20
N ALA A 211 8.36 -12.92 -1.23
CA ALA A 211 8.18 -13.81 -2.35
C ALA A 211 8.32 -15.29 -1.93
N LEU A 212 9.33 -15.61 -1.11
CA LEU A 212 9.51 -16.96 -0.55
C LEU A 212 8.33 -17.40 0.30
N MET A 213 7.68 -16.48 1.03
CA MET A 213 6.47 -16.80 1.77
C MET A 213 5.29 -17.11 0.84
N LYS A 214 5.13 -16.41 -0.29
CA LYS A 214 4.14 -16.77 -1.32
C LYS A 214 4.45 -18.16 -1.92
N LEU A 215 5.73 -18.47 -2.16
CA LEU A 215 6.16 -19.76 -2.65
C LEU A 215 5.88 -20.88 -1.63
N TYR A 216 6.12 -20.62 -0.35
CA TYR A 216 5.74 -21.53 0.75
C TYR A 216 4.25 -21.89 0.70
N HIS A 217 3.38 -20.88 0.60
CA HIS A 217 1.94 -21.11 0.60
C HIS A 217 1.43 -21.91 -0.61
N VAL A 218 2.02 -21.74 -1.79
CA VAL A 218 1.59 -22.45 -2.98
C VAL A 218 2.16 -23.87 -3.09
N THR A 219 3.38 -24.08 -2.53
CA THR A 219 4.06 -25.40 -2.60
C THR A 219 3.89 -26.24 -1.34
N ASN A 220 3.45 -25.62 -0.24
CA ASN A 220 3.41 -26.20 1.10
C ASN A 220 4.76 -26.80 1.54
N ASN A 221 5.88 -26.18 1.15
CA ASN A 221 7.23 -26.62 1.44
C ASN A 221 7.90 -25.66 2.45
N ASP A 222 8.04 -26.11 3.70
CA ASP A 222 8.64 -25.36 4.82
C ASP A 222 10.04 -24.81 4.54
N ARG A 223 10.74 -25.35 3.55
CA ARG A 223 12.07 -24.90 3.15
C ARG A 223 12.07 -23.42 2.80
N TYR A 224 11.03 -22.95 2.13
CA TYR A 224 10.95 -21.56 1.67
C TYR A 224 10.62 -20.60 2.82
N ALA A 225 9.77 -20.98 3.76
CA ALA A 225 9.53 -20.20 4.96
C ALA A 225 10.81 -20.10 5.83
N LYS A 226 11.56 -21.22 5.97
CA LYS A 226 12.86 -21.21 6.67
C LYS A 226 13.91 -20.37 5.97
N LEU A 227 13.89 -20.30 4.64
CA LEU A 227 14.80 -19.45 3.88
C LEU A 227 14.43 -17.96 4.03
N ALA A 228 13.16 -17.62 4.03
CA ALA A 228 12.69 -16.26 4.29
C ALA A 228 13.08 -15.77 5.69
N ASP A 229 12.84 -16.58 6.72
CA ASP A 229 13.25 -16.29 8.10
C ASP A 229 14.77 -16.14 8.22
N TRP A 230 15.52 -16.99 7.51
CA TRP A 230 16.98 -16.87 7.46
C TRP A 230 17.45 -15.53 6.89
N PHE A 231 16.88 -15.04 5.78
CA PHE A 231 17.21 -13.73 5.22
C PHE A 231 16.93 -12.59 6.20
N LEU A 232 15.81 -12.64 6.90
CA LEU A 232 15.47 -11.67 7.95
C LEU A 232 16.46 -11.71 9.10
N ASP A 233 16.91 -12.92 9.52
CA ASP A 233 17.88 -13.09 10.62
C ASP A 233 19.29 -12.64 10.24
N GLN A 234 19.68 -12.67 8.95
CA GLN A 234 20.99 -12.17 8.51
C GLN A 234 21.09 -10.64 8.57
N ARG A 235 19.99 -9.93 8.48
CA ARG A 235 19.96 -8.47 8.42
C ARG A 235 20.25 -7.83 9.77
N GLY A 236 21.04 -6.73 9.76
CA GLY A 236 21.44 -6.00 10.95
C GLY A 236 22.55 -6.66 11.75
N ARG A 237 23.30 -7.60 11.15
CA ARG A 237 24.43 -8.30 11.79
C ARG A 237 25.80 -7.89 11.22
N GLY A 238 25.84 -6.82 10.40
CA GLY A 238 27.08 -6.35 9.78
C GLY A 238 27.58 -7.23 8.63
N HIS A 239 26.69 -7.99 8.01
CA HIS A 239 27.03 -8.82 6.85
C HIS A 239 26.95 -8.05 5.52
N GLY A 240 26.25 -6.91 5.50
CA GLY A 240 26.08 -6.09 4.30
C GLY A 240 27.40 -5.52 3.79
N LYS A 241 27.59 -5.59 2.47
CA LYS A 241 28.81 -5.14 1.79
C LYS A 241 28.46 -4.50 0.46
N GLY A 242 29.23 -3.46 0.07
CA GLY A 242 29.10 -2.79 -1.20
C GLY A 242 29.13 -1.26 -1.05
N MET A 243 28.95 -0.56 -2.17
CA MET A 243 29.02 0.89 -2.19
C MET A 243 27.92 1.55 -1.35
N ILE A 244 26.73 0.97 -1.30
CA ILE A 244 25.61 1.47 -0.47
C ILE A 244 26.02 1.48 1.00
N TRP A 245 26.55 0.37 1.51
CA TRP A 245 26.96 0.27 2.92
C TRP A 245 28.13 1.16 3.28
N ASN A 246 29.01 1.45 2.31
CA ASN A 246 30.17 2.33 2.48
C ASN A 246 29.86 3.80 2.21
N ASN A 247 28.69 4.11 1.70
CA ASN A 247 28.27 5.48 1.38
C ASN A 247 27.93 6.24 2.68
N PRO A 248 28.54 7.41 2.96
CA PRO A 248 28.27 8.16 4.20
C PRO A 248 26.85 8.74 4.29
N ASP A 249 26.18 8.94 3.14
CA ASP A 249 24.82 9.46 3.10
C ASP A 249 23.75 8.36 3.13
N MET A 250 24.09 7.13 2.76
CA MET A 250 23.19 5.98 2.69
C MET A 250 23.48 4.98 3.82
N GLY A 251 24.60 4.31 3.76
CA GLY A 251 25.06 3.34 4.76
C GLY A 251 24.12 2.15 4.99
N PRO A 252 24.32 1.37 6.05
CA PRO A 252 23.45 0.25 6.41
C PRO A 252 21.99 0.66 6.61
N LYS A 253 21.73 1.89 7.07
CA LYS A 253 20.42 2.48 7.29
C LYS A 253 19.55 2.46 6.05
N TYR A 254 20.14 2.73 4.89
CA TYR A 254 19.46 2.76 3.60
C TYR A 254 18.77 1.44 3.25
N CYS A 255 19.39 0.31 3.62
CA CYS A 255 18.86 -1.04 3.42
C CYS A 255 18.21 -1.64 4.69
N GLN A 256 17.89 -0.84 5.72
CA GLN A 256 17.39 -1.33 7.02
C GLN A 256 18.31 -2.39 7.65
N ASP A 257 19.63 -2.27 7.48
CA ASP A 257 20.66 -3.24 7.90
C ASP A 257 21.52 -2.75 9.08
N GLU A 258 21.10 -1.67 9.76
CA GLU A 258 21.81 -1.11 10.92
C GLU A 258 21.56 -1.92 12.19
N VAL A 259 20.33 -2.41 12.36
CA VAL A 259 19.86 -3.13 13.53
C VAL A 259 19.14 -4.40 13.09
N PRO A 260 19.31 -5.55 13.81
CA PRO A 260 18.53 -6.75 13.53
C PRO A 260 17.02 -6.46 13.47
N VAL A 261 16.30 -7.09 12.54
CA VAL A 261 14.89 -6.79 12.26
C VAL A 261 14.03 -6.81 13.53
N LYS A 262 14.22 -7.79 14.43
CA LYS A 262 13.50 -7.89 15.70
C LYS A 262 13.81 -6.75 16.69
N GLY A 263 14.92 -6.04 16.49
CA GLY A 263 15.34 -4.89 17.28
C GLY A 263 14.87 -3.53 16.72
N GLN A 264 14.37 -3.48 15.49
CA GLN A 264 13.96 -2.22 14.86
C GLN A 264 12.73 -1.63 15.53
N ARG A 265 12.71 -0.30 15.69
CA ARG A 265 11.62 0.45 16.33
C ARG A 265 11.19 1.68 15.53
N GLU A 266 12.04 2.18 14.67
CA GLU A 266 11.86 3.38 13.86
C GLU A 266 12.01 3.03 12.38
N ILE A 267 11.32 3.78 11.53
CA ILE A 267 11.44 3.65 10.08
C ILE A 267 12.67 4.39 9.58
N THR A 268 13.42 3.80 8.67
CA THR A 268 14.62 4.43 8.13
C THR A 268 14.88 4.04 6.68
N GLY A 269 15.73 4.81 6.01
CA GLY A 269 16.30 4.48 4.71
C GLY A 269 15.32 4.54 3.56
N HIS A 270 15.56 3.73 2.55
CA HIS A 270 14.76 3.68 1.33
C HIS A 270 13.36 3.11 1.59
N ALA A 271 12.33 3.82 1.13
CA ALA A 271 10.95 3.51 1.51
C ALA A 271 10.46 2.17 0.92
N VAL A 272 10.73 1.87 -0.34
CA VAL A 272 10.28 0.61 -0.97
C VAL A 272 10.94 -0.60 -0.32
N ARG A 273 12.26 -0.54 -0.08
CA ARG A 273 13.02 -1.59 0.61
C ARG A 273 12.42 -1.91 1.98
N ALA A 274 12.10 -0.86 2.75
CA ALA A 274 11.46 -1.00 4.05
C ALA A 274 10.09 -1.69 3.96
N MET A 275 9.23 -1.25 3.04
CA MET A 275 7.89 -1.81 2.90
C MET A 275 7.93 -3.29 2.52
N TYR A 276 8.84 -3.68 1.63
CA TYR A 276 8.98 -5.08 1.22
C TYR A 276 9.55 -5.95 2.34
N LEU A 277 10.58 -5.46 3.05
CA LEU A 277 11.13 -6.13 4.23
C LEU A 277 10.04 -6.44 5.27
N TYR A 278 9.28 -5.40 5.64
CA TYR A 278 8.29 -5.56 6.71
C TYR A 278 7.05 -6.34 6.25
N THR A 279 6.75 -6.36 4.96
CA THR A 279 5.75 -7.27 4.40
C THR A 279 6.19 -8.72 4.58
N GLY A 280 7.43 -9.06 4.21
CA GLY A 280 7.99 -10.39 4.39
C GLY A 280 8.11 -10.79 5.87
N ALA A 281 8.55 -9.85 6.74
CA ALA A 281 8.64 -10.10 8.18
C ALA A 281 7.27 -10.39 8.81
N ALA A 282 6.20 -9.72 8.38
CA ALA A 282 4.85 -9.98 8.85
C ALA A 282 4.36 -11.38 8.41
N ASP A 283 4.65 -11.79 7.17
CA ASP A 283 4.32 -13.13 6.68
C ASP A 283 5.10 -14.23 7.43
N VAL A 284 6.40 -14.03 7.70
CA VAL A 284 7.21 -14.96 8.52
C VAL A 284 6.68 -15.03 9.95
N ALA A 285 6.34 -13.88 10.56
CA ALA A 285 5.76 -13.84 11.90
C ALA A 285 4.43 -14.60 11.99
N ALA A 286 3.60 -14.54 10.93
CA ALA A 286 2.32 -15.25 10.86
C ALA A 286 2.51 -16.78 10.86
N VAL A 287 3.58 -17.31 10.27
CA VAL A 287 3.86 -18.74 10.17
C VAL A 287 4.66 -19.25 11.38
N THR A 288 5.65 -18.48 11.84
CA THR A 288 6.55 -18.88 12.93
C THR A 288 5.98 -18.61 14.32
N GLY A 289 5.06 -17.63 14.45
CA GLY A 289 4.57 -17.14 15.73
C GLY A 289 5.61 -16.30 16.49
N ASP A 290 6.68 -15.84 15.85
CA ASP A 290 7.76 -15.11 16.51
C ASP A 290 7.31 -13.71 16.97
N HIS A 291 7.16 -13.55 18.27
CA HIS A 291 6.74 -12.30 18.90
C HIS A 291 7.74 -11.15 18.68
N GLY A 292 9.02 -11.41 18.44
CA GLY A 292 10.03 -10.39 18.19
C GLY A 292 9.74 -9.65 16.87
N TYR A 293 9.38 -10.38 15.81
CA TYR A 293 8.93 -9.76 14.57
C TYR A 293 7.62 -8.97 14.76
N VAL A 294 6.63 -9.57 15.43
CA VAL A 294 5.34 -8.89 15.68
C VAL A 294 5.55 -7.56 16.40
N GLN A 295 6.40 -7.54 17.45
CA GLN A 295 6.71 -6.33 18.22
C GLN A 295 7.43 -5.29 17.36
N ALA A 296 8.43 -5.70 16.59
CA ALA A 296 9.17 -4.80 15.71
C ALA A 296 8.25 -4.18 14.65
N MET A 297 7.43 -5.01 13.97
CA MET A 297 6.49 -4.53 12.96
C MET A 297 5.48 -3.53 13.53
N LYS A 298 4.93 -3.78 14.72
CA LYS A 298 4.01 -2.83 15.37
C LYS A 298 4.69 -1.51 15.67
N SER A 299 5.91 -1.54 16.24
CA SER A 299 6.64 -0.31 16.60
C SER A 299 7.01 0.53 15.38
N VAL A 300 7.54 -0.11 14.33
CA VAL A 300 7.93 0.59 13.10
C VAL A 300 6.70 1.13 12.35
N TRP A 301 5.59 0.37 12.33
CA TRP A 301 4.35 0.84 11.71
C TRP A 301 3.77 2.05 12.44
N GLU A 302 3.79 2.04 13.77
CA GLU A 302 3.36 3.19 14.58
C GLU A 302 4.26 4.41 14.37
N ASP A 303 5.54 4.22 14.18
CA ASP A 303 6.47 5.28 13.83
C ASP A 303 6.16 5.90 12.46
N VAL A 304 5.90 5.07 11.45
CA VAL A 304 5.47 5.56 10.12
C VAL A 304 4.22 6.41 10.22
N VAL A 305 3.14 5.89 10.82
CA VAL A 305 1.83 6.56 10.78
C VAL A 305 1.73 7.77 11.71
N ASN A 306 2.56 7.85 12.73
CA ASN A 306 2.57 8.98 13.67
C ASN A 306 3.52 10.11 13.27
N ARG A 307 4.51 9.85 12.39
CA ARG A 307 5.59 10.82 12.13
C ARG A 307 5.98 10.98 10.67
N ASN A 308 5.82 9.91 9.84
CA ASN A 308 6.48 9.82 8.54
C ASN A 308 5.52 9.56 7.36
N MET A 309 4.20 9.65 7.58
CA MET A 309 3.19 9.40 6.56
C MET A 309 2.48 10.70 6.15
N TYR A 310 2.37 10.93 4.85
CA TYR A 310 1.60 12.02 4.28
C TYR A 310 0.09 11.79 4.38
N ILE A 311 -0.70 12.85 4.31
CA ILE A 311 -2.17 12.75 4.36
C ILE A 311 -2.74 11.88 3.24
N THR A 312 -2.03 11.75 2.12
CA THR A 312 -2.38 10.88 0.99
C THR A 312 -2.05 9.40 1.22
N GLY A 313 -1.45 9.05 2.35
CA GLY A 313 -0.91 7.72 2.61
C GLY A 313 0.41 7.44 1.87
N GLY A 314 0.97 8.44 1.18
CA GLY A 314 2.32 8.41 0.64
C GLY A 314 3.36 8.42 1.75
N ILE A 315 4.53 7.85 1.50
CA ILE A 315 5.67 7.76 2.43
C ILE A 315 6.99 8.00 1.69
N GLY A 316 8.03 8.37 2.45
CA GLY A 316 9.32 8.70 1.87
C GLY A 316 9.37 10.13 1.37
N SER A 317 9.82 11.07 2.23
CA SER A 317 9.81 12.51 1.94
C SER A 317 10.95 12.96 1.04
N SER A 318 12.08 12.23 1.06
CA SER A 318 13.34 12.64 0.46
C SER A 318 13.65 11.91 -0.84
N GLY A 319 13.82 12.65 -1.94
CA GLY A 319 14.32 12.10 -3.20
C GLY A 319 15.83 11.78 -3.18
N ARG A 320 16.58 12.27 -2.18
CA ARG A 320 18.03 12.05 -2.08
C ARG A 320 18.37 10.58 -1.79
N ASN A 321 17.58 9.94 -0.94
CA ASN A 321 17.73 8.55 -0.54
C ASN A 321 16.50 7.71 -0.88
N GLU A 322 15.61 8.23 -1.72
CA GLU A 322 14.34 7.59 -2.12
C GLU A 322 13.52 7.08 -0.92
N GLY A 323 13.54 7.84 0.18
CA GLY A 323 13.04 7.31 1.43
C GLY A 323 12.77 8.33 2.52
N PHE A 324 12.96 7.88 3.74
CA PHE A 324 12.66 8.63 4.95
C PHE A 324 13.78 9.60 5.28
N SER A 325 13.40 10.81 5.71
CA SER A 325 14.25 11.82 6.32
C SER A 325 14.09 11.79 7.84
N VAL A 326 14.12 12.94 8.50
CA VAL A 326 13.83 13.04 9.93
C VAL A 326 12.32 13.06 10.19
N ASP A 327 11.91 12.71 11.40
CA ASP A 327 10.51 12.72 11.81
C ASP A 327 9.83 14.06 11.52
N TYR A 328 8.60 14.01 11.04
CA TYR A 328 7.76 15.16 10.67
C TYR A 328 8.27 16.03 9.52
N ASP A 329 9.36 15.65 8.87
CA ASP A 329 9.83 16.32 7.65
C ASP A 329 9.01 15.85 6.45
N LEU A 330 7.89 16.52 6.22
CA LEU A 330 6.90 16.20 5.19
C LEU A 330 6.69 17.40 4.24
N PRO A 331 7.70 17.78 3.44
CA PRO A 331 7.57 18.87 2.46
C PRO A 331 6.50 18.52 1.41
N ASN A 332 5.84 19.54 0.85
CA ASN A 332 4.75 19.32 -0.09
C ASN A 332 5.23 19.21 -1.55
N GLU A 333 5.96 20.20 -2.04
CA GLU A 333 6.39 20.26 -3.45
C GLU A 333 7.58 19.34 -3.74
N GLN A 334 8.46 19.14 -2.76
CA GLN A 334 9.63 18.28 -2.82
C GLN A 334 9.35 16.86 -2.31
N ALA A 335 8.09 16.56 -1.94
CA ALA A 335 7.71 15.23 -1.51
C ALA A 335 8.06 14.20 -2.57
N TYR A 336 8.92 13.23 -2.21
CA TYR A 336 9.26 12.16 -3.13
C TYR A 336 8.10 11.18 -3.29
N CYS A 337 7.59 10.64 -2.19
CA CYS A 337 6.38 9.80 -2.14
C CYS A 337 6.30 8.84 -3.33
N GLU A 338 7.28 7.97 -3.47
CA GLU A 338 7.34 7.04 -4.60
C GLU A 338 6.08 6.19 -4.72
N THR A 339 5.58 6.02 -5.94
CA THR A 339 4.44 5.15 -6.23
C THR A 339 4.67 3.73 -5.69
N CYS A 340 5.87 3.16 -5.87
CA CYS A 340 6.20 1.83 -5.34
C CYS A 340 6.17 1.78 -3.81
N ALA A 341 6.52 2.86 -3.12
CA ALA A 341 6.44 2.94 -1.67
C ALA A 341 4.98 2.91 -1.19
N SER A 342 4.09 3.63 -1.87
CA SER A 342 2.64 3.58 -1.60
C SER A 342 2.05 2.19 -1.87
N VAL A 343 2.48 1.52 -2.94
CA VAL A 343 2.12 0.11 -3.24
C VAL A 343 2.60 -0.81 -2.12
N GLY A 344 3.86 -0.66 -1.69
CA GLY A 344 4.43 -1.45 -0.59
C GLY A 344 3.72 -1.21 0.74
N MET A 345 3.26 0.03 1.01
CA MET A 345 2.47 0.34 2.21
C MET A 345 1.10 -0.36 2.21
N VAL A 346 0.48 -0.53 1.03
CA VAL A 346 -0.73 -1.36 0.86
C VAL A 346 -0.43 -2.81 1.22
N PHE A 347 0.68 -3.38 0.71
CA PHE A 347 1.07 -4.77 0.98
C PHE A 347 1.33 -5.00 2.47
N TRP A 348 2.18 -4.17 3.08
CA TRP A 348 2.51 -4.31 4.50
C TRP A 348 1.31 -4.12 5.41
N SER A 349 0.47 -3.11 5.15
CA SER A 349 -0.73 -2.88 5.95
C SER A 349 -1.72 -4.04 5.84
N GLN A 350 -1.88 -4.67 4.67
CA GLN A 350 -2.67 -5.91 4.56
C GLN A 350 -2.10 -7.02 5.44
N ARG A 351 -0.80 -7.27 5.38
CA ARG A 351 -0.16 -8.33 6.17
C ARG A 351 -0.32 -8.10 7.68
N MET A 352 -0.20 -6.85 8.11
CA MET A 352 -0.46 -6.47 9.50
C MET A 352 -1.92 -6.69 9.90
N ASN A 353 -2.88 -6.41 9.03
CA ASN A 353 -4.28 -6.72 9.27
C ASN A 353 -4.51 -8.22 9.38
N LEU A 354 -3.96 -9.02 8.47
CA LEU A 354 -4.07 -10.48 8.51
C LEU A 354 -3.42 -11.07 9.78
N LEU A 355 -2.30 -10.52 10.20
CA LEU A 355 -1.56 -10.96 11.39
C LEU A 355 -2.31 -10.64 12.70
N THR A 356 -3.00 -9.50 12.79
CA THR A 356 -3.55 -8.98 14.04
C THR A 356 -5.07 -8.94 14.11
N GLY A 357 -5.76 -8.90 12.96
CA GLY A 357 -7.20 -8.67 12.86
C GLY A 357 -7.63 -7.24 13.18
N GLU A 358 -6.70 -6.25 13.21
CA GLU A 358 -6.98 -4.86 13.56
C GLU A 358 -7.30 -4.03 12.30
N GLY A 359 -8.43 -3.32 12.30
CA GLY A 359 -8.91 -2.48 11.18
C GLY A 359 -8.06 -1.23 10.92
N LYS A 360 -7.28 -0.75 11.91
CA LYS A 360 -6.40 0.42 11.73
C LYS A 360 -5.41 0.25 10.57
N TYR A 361 -4.96 -0.97 10.33
CA TYR A 361 -4.09 -1.28 9.20
C TYR A 361 -4.82 -1.15 7.87
N VAL A 362 -6.11 -1.53 7.82
CA VAL A 362 -6.92 -1.36 6.62
C VAL A 362 -7.24 0.12 6.37
N ASP A 363 -7.32 0.96 7.40
CA ASP A 363 -7.50 2.41 7.23
C ASP A 363 -6.30 3.04 6.50
N VAL A 364 -5.07 2.61 6.81
CA VAL A 364 -3.87 3.05 6.10
C VAL A 364 -3.78 2.43 4.70
N LEU A 365 -4.10 1.14 4.57
CA LEU A 365 -4.19 0.47 3.28
C LEU A 365 -5.12 1.23 2.32
N GLU A 366 -6.34 1.53 2.78
CA GLU A 366 -7.33 2.28 2.00
C GLU A 366 -6.84 3.68 1.63
N ARG A 367 -6.22 4.40 2.61
CA ARG A 367 -5.67 5.73 2.39
C ARG A 367 -4.59 5.72 1.31
N SER A 368 -3.62 4.80 1.42
CA SER A 368 -2.54 4.66 0.44
C SER A 368 -3.07 4.22 -0.92
N LEU A 369 -3.99 3.26 -0.96
CA LEU A 369 -4.56 2.72 -2.19
C LEU A 369 -5.33 3.80 -2.98
N TYR A 370 -6.28 4.49 -2.34
CA TYR A 370 -7.18 5.44 -3.01
C TYR A 370 -6.53 6.79 -3.33
N ASN A 371 -5.37 7.10 -2.75
CA ASN A 371 -4.70 8.39 -2.98
C ASN A 371 -3.25 8.19 -3.46
N GLY A 372 -2.31 7.82 -2.59
CA GLY A 372 -0.89 7.77 -2.93
C GLY A 372 -0.52 6.79 -4.04
N ALA A 373 -1.14 5.59 -4.08
CA ALA A 373 -0.86 4.60 -5.12
C ALA A 373 -1.58 4.92 -6.43
N LEU A 374 -2.90 5.24 -6.37
CA LEU A 374 -3.67 5.58 -7.58
C LEU A 374 -3.14 6.83 -8.29
N ASP A 375 -2.53 7.78 -7.57
CA ASP A 375 -1.88 8.93 -8.20
C ASP A 375 -0.72 8.52 -9.12
N GLY A 376 -0.12 7.37 -8.90
CA GLY A 376 0.93 6.82 -9.75
C GLY A 376 0.50 6.51 -11.20
N LEU A 377 -0.81 6.42 -11.49
CA LEU A 377 -1.36 6.04 -12.78
C LEU A 377 -2.28 7.11 -13.34
N SER A 378 -2.08 7.49 -14.62
CA SER A 378 -2.99 8.40 -15.31
C SER A 378 -4.38 7.78 -15.52
N LEU A 379 -5.39 8.64 -15.67
CA LEU A 379 -6.73 8.21 -16.06
C LEU A 379 -6.80 7.60 -17.47
N SER A 380 -5.82 7.93 -18.33
CA SER A 380 -5.64 7.28 -19.65
C SER A 380 -4.98 5.90 -19.56
N GLY A 381 -4.27 5.60 -18.46
CA GLY A 381 -3.60 4.32 -18.23
C GLY A 381 -2.21 4.18 -18.85
N ASP A 382 -1.71 5.19 -19.56
CA ASP A 382 -0.46 5.14 -20.36
C ASP A 382 0.64 6.11 -19.87
N ARG A 383 0.38 6.83 -18.76
CA ARG A 383 1.32 7.78 -18.16
C ARG A 383 1.38 7.58 -16.66
N PHE A 384 2.54 7.88 -16.08
CA PHE A 384 2.85 7.50 -14.72
C PHE A 384 3.52 8.64 -13.95
N PHE A 385 3.30 8.67 -12.64
CA PHE A 385 4.17 9.34 -11.70
C PHE A 385 5.13 8.34 -11.05
N TYR A 386 6.38 8.74 -10.90
CA TYR A 386 7.35 8.09 -10.03
C TYR A 386 7.21 8.65 -8.61
N GLY A 387 7.49 9.93 -8.43
CA GLY A 387 7.22 10.69 -7.22
C GLY A 387 5.85 11.37 -7.27
N ASN A 388 5.18 11.46 -6.14
CA ASN A 388 3.79 11.96 -6.02
C ASN A 388 3.76 13.19 -5.07
N PRO A 389 4.06 14.40 -5.58
CA PRO A 389 4.11 15.60 -4.76
C PRO A 389 2.71 16.05 -4.31
N LEU A 390 2.67 16.76 -3.15
CA LEU A 390 1.43 17.32 -2.62
C LEU A 390 1.24 18.79 -3.01
N ALA A 391 2.19 19.38 -3.73
CA ALA A 391 2.08 20.69 -4.36
C ALA A 391 2.90 20.73 -5.64
N SER A 392 2.53 21.60 -6.57
CA SER A 392 3.24 21.83 -7.83
C SER A 392 3.12 23.28 -8.23
N SER A 393 4.26 23.90 -8.51
CA SER A 393 4.30 25.25 -9.12
C SER A 393 4.14 25.23 -10.64
N GLY A 394 3.92 24.04 -11.24
CA GLY A 394 3.71 23.84 -12.68
C GLY A 394 4.74 22.92 -13.36
N GLN A 395 5.78 22.49 -12.64
CA GLN A 395 6.85 21.68 -13.20
C GLN A 395 6.54 20.19 -13.32
N HIS A 396 5.65 19.67 -12.48
CA HIS A 396 5.35 18.24 -12.44
C HIS A 396 4.41 17.80 -13.58
N ALA A 397 4.76 16.67 -14.20
CA ALA A 397 3.94 16.01 -15.22
C ALA A 397 4.14 14.50 -15.17
N ARG A 398 3.12 13.77 -15.59
CA ARG A 398 3.21 12.32 -15.77
C ARG A 398 4.10 11.99 -16.97
N SER A 399 4.92 10.96 -16.82
CA SER A 399 5.83 10.47 -17.85
C SER A 399 5.27 9.24 -18.56
N GLU A 400 5.68 9.02 -19.81
CA GLU A 400 5.32 7.80 -20.54
C GLU A 400 6.03 6.56 -19.99
N TRP A 401 7.27 6.74 -19.53
CA TRP A 401 8.12 5.69 -18.99
C TRP A 401 9.29 6.26 -18.20
N PHE A 402 10.06 5.39 -17.53
CA PHE A 402 11.23 5.74 -16.75
C PHE A 402 12.41 4.82 -17.11
N GLY A 403 13.65 5.28 -16.91
CA GLY A 403 14.84 4.46 -17.05
C GLY A 403 14.83 3.29 -16.04
N THR A 404 14.59 3.62 -14.75
CA THR A 404 14.24 2.65 -13.70
C THR A 404 12.72 2.55 -13.64
N ALA A 405 12.16 1.54 -14.27
CA ALA A 405 10.71 1.48 -14.57
C ALA A 405 9.89 0.65 -13.58
N CYS A 406 10.25 0.67 -12.29
CA CYS A 406 9.55 -0.13 -11.28
C CYS A 406 8.06 0.27 -11.11
N CYS A 407 7.74 1.56 -11.14
CA CYS A 407 6.41 2.07 -10.79
C CYS A 407 5.28 1.65 -11.75
N PRO A 408 5.44 1.69 -13.09
CA PRO A 408 4.37 1.31 -14.01
C PRO A 408 3.88 -0.14 -13.85
N SER A 409 4.81 -1.08 -13.78
CA SER A 409 4.49 -2.49 -13.59
C SER A 409 4.01 -2.79 -12.16
N ASN A 410 4.54 -2.07 -11.15
CA ASN A 410 4.15 -2.26 -9.76
C ASN A 410 2.72 -1.79 -9.47
N ILE A 411 2.31 -0.61 -9.98
CA ILE A 411 0.92 -0.16 -9.84
C ILE A 411 -0.04 -1.06 -10.63
N SER A 412 0.39 -1.59 -11.78
CA SER A 412 -0.42 -2.50 -12.58
C SER A 412 -0.73 -3.79 -11.82
N ARG A 413 0.29 -4.44 -11.20
CA ARG A 413 0.08 -5.66 -10.42
C ARG A 413 -0.76 -5.41 -9.16
N LEU A 414 -0.65 -4.23 -8.51
CA LEU A 414 -1.49 -3.89 -7.38
C LEU A 414 -2.96 -3.75 -7.79
N VAL A 415 -3.25 -2.99 -8.84
CA VAL A 415 -4.64 -2.75 -9.29
C VAL A 415 -5.28 -4.06 -9.72
N GLU A 416 -4.60 -4.89 -10.49
CA GLU A 416 -5.13 -6.18 -10.96
C GLU A 416 -5.29 -7.23 -9.84
N SER A 417 -4.56 -7.11 -8.73
CA SER A 417 -4.71 -7.97 -7.55
C SER A 417 -5.67 -7.42 -6.50
N LEU A 418 -6.46 -6.38 -6.80
CA LEU A 418 -7.32 -5.68 -5.82
C LEU A 418 -8.21 -6.63 -5.02
N GLY A 419 -8.67 -7.72 -5.61
CA GLY A 419 -9.51 -8.71 -4.94
C GLY A 419 -8.91 -9.28 -3.65
N ASP A 420 -7.57 -9.37 -3.54
CA ASP A 420 -6.88 -9.89 -2.35
C ASP A 420 -7.05 -9.01 -1.10
N TYR A 421 -7.49 -7.74 -1.27
CA TYR A 421 -7.60 -6.76 -0.19
C TYR A 421 -9.03 -6.55 0.31
N VAL A 422 -10.03 -7.10 -0.40
CA VAL A 422 -11.46 -6.82 -0.12
C VAL A 422 -11.94 -7.61 1.09
N TYR A 423 -11.56 -8.87 1.22
CA TYR A 423 -12.04 -9.76 2.26
C TYR A 423 -10.93 -10.56 2.94
N ALA A 424 -11.18 -10.92 4.21
CA ALA A 424 -10.39 -11.91 4.91
C ALA A 424 -11.31 -12.89 5.67
N LYS A 425 -10.78 -14.03 6.10
CA LYS A 425 -11.54 -15.06 6.81
C LYS A 425 -10.73 -15.71 7.93
N SER A 426 -11.45 -16.33 8.85
CA SER A 426 -10.97 -17.40 9.73
C SER A 426 -11.85 -18.64 9.55
N ALA A 427 -11.70 -19.62 10.42
CA ALA A 427 -12.51 -20.85 10.35
C ALA A 427 -14.03 -20.58 10.47
N ASP A 428 -14.44 -19.56 11.22
CA ASP A 428 -15.80 -19.29 11.64
C ASP A 428 -16.22 -17.81 11.52
N ALA A 429 -15.40 -16.99 10.86
CA ALA A 429 -15.68 -15.58 10.68
C ALA A 429 -15.20 -15.04 9.33
N LEU A 430 -15.89 -13.98 8.85
CA LEU A 430 -15.60 -13.23 7.64
C LEU A 430 -15.33 -11.77 7.97
N TRP A 431 -14.33 -11.17 7.34
CA TRP A 431 -14.03 -9.75 7.42
C TRP A 431 -14.31 -9.08 6.08
N VAL A 432 -15.00 -7.96 6.12
CA VAL A 432 -15.18 -7.05 5.00
C VAL A 432 -14.27 -5.85 5.24
N ASN A 433 -13.14 -5.82 4.52
CA ASN A 433 -12.07 -4.85 4.69
C ASN A 433 -12.25 -3.61 3.82
N LEU A 434 -12.48 -3.79 2.52
CA LEU A 434 -12.73 -2.70 1.58
C LEU A 434 -14.16 -2.74 1.06
N PHE A 435 -14.71 -1.55 0.83
CA PHE A 435 -16.05 -1.39 0.24
C PHE A 435 -15.94 -1.27 -1.27
N VAL A 436 -16.00 -2.41 -1.92
CA VAL A 436 -15.87 -2.58 -3.37
C VAL A 436 -17.05 -3.41 -3.84
N GLY A 437 -17.80 -2.90 -4.82
CA GLY A 437 -18.90 -3.67 -5.44
C GLY A 437 -18.35 -4.97 -6.03
N SER A 438 -18.72 -6.10 -5.42
CA SER A 438 -18.12 -7.39 -5.73
C SER A 438 -18.97 -8.56 -5.28
N THR A 439 -18.72 -9.72 -5.90
CA THR A 439 -19.29 -11.00 -5.48
C THR A 439 -18.16 -12.01 -5.23
N THR A 440 -18.28 -12.78 -4.15
CA THR A 440 -17.32 -13.85 -3.81
C THR A 440 -18.03 -15.01 -3.13
N THR A 441 -17.45 -16.23 -3.22
CA THR A 441 -17.92 -17.42 -2.49
C THR A 441 -16.77 -17.93 -1.63
N ILE A 442 -16.95 -17.88 -0.33
CA ILE A 442 -15.91 -18.15 0.67
C ILE A 442 -16.22 -19.44 1.43
N PRO A 443 -15.31 -20.42 1.46
CA PRO A 443 -15.48 -21.61 2.30
C PRO A 443 -15.20 -21.29 3.77
N LEU A 444 -16.13 -21.67 4.66
CA LEU A 444 -16.01 -21.68 6.12
C LEU A 444 -16.18 -23.11 6.65
N LYS A 445 -15.90 -23.33 7.93
CA LYS A 445 -16.04 -24.63 8.59
C LYS A 445 -17.45 -25.23 8.44
N GLY A 446 -18.50 -24.38 8.37
CA GLY A 446 -19.89 -24.79 8.30
C GLY A 446 -20.46 -24.96 6.89
N GLY A 447 -19.73 -24.62 5.82
CA GLY A 447 -20.23 -24.61 4.43
C GLY A 447 -19.76 -23.36 3.69
N LYS A 448 -20.15 -23.20 2.43
CA LYS A 448 -19.81 -22.03 1.64
C LYS A 448 -20.77 -20.86 1.90
N VAL A 449 -20.23 -19.65 1.89
CA VAL A 449 -20.99 -18.42 2.01
C VAL A 449 -20.68 -17.53 0.79
N GLN A 450 -21.71 -17.19 0.04
CA GLN A 450 -21.61 -16.13 -0.96
C GLN A 450 -21.85 -14.78 -0.30
N LEU A 451 -20.96 -13.82 -0.54
CA LEU A 451 -21.13 -12.41 -0.22
C LEU A 451 -21.26 -11.60 -1.50
N THR A 452 -22.20 -10.67 -1.54
CA THR A 452 -22.32 -9.68 -2.62
C THR A 452 -22.37 -8.30 -2.00
N GLN A 453 -21.39 -7.45 -2.33
CA GLN A 453 -21.38 -6.04 -1.98
C GLN A 453 -21.93 -5.21 -3.13
N GLN A 454 -22.84 -4.29 -2.81
CA GLN A 454 -23.37 -3.27 -3.70
C GLN A 454 -23.13 -1.90 -3.09
N THR A 455 -22.38 -1.03 -3.79
CA THR A 455 -22.02 0.29 -3.30
C THR A 455 -21.61 1.23 -4.43
N ARG A 456 -21.72 2.54 -4.20
CA ARG A 456 -21.11 3.59 -5.02
C ARG A 456 -19.89 4.22 -4.34
N TYR A 457 -19.28 3.50 -3.42
CA TYR A 457 -18.05 3.92 -2.77
C TYR A 457 -16.92 4.13 -3.79
N PRO A 458 -16.07 5.16 -3.69
CA PRO A 458 -15.91 6.13 -2.58
C PRO A 458 -16.79 7.40 -2.71
N TRP A 459 -17.74 7.42 -3.64
CA TRP A 459 -18.59 8.59 -3.87
C TRP A 459 -19.74 8.70 -2.85
N GLU A 460 -20.26 7.59 -2.39
CA GLU A 460 -21.33 7.47 -1.40
C GLU A 460 -20.93 6.49 -0.30
N GLY A 461 -21.40 6.75 0.92
CA GLY A 461 -21.05 5.92 2.08
C GLY A 461 -22.00 4.76 2.34
N THR A 462 -23.02 4.55 1.48
CA THR A 462 -23.93 3.43 1.61
C THR A 462 -23.32 2.16 1.02
N VAL A 463 -23.28 1.10 1.83
CA VAL A 463 -22.81 -0.23 1.43
C VAL A 463 -23.86 -1.26 1.80
N GLN A 464 -24.27 -2.07 0.84
CA GLN A 464 -25.20 -3.16 1.05
C GLN A 464 -24.47 -4.50 0.84
N ILE A 465 -24.53 -5.40 1.84
CA ILE A 465 -23.87 -6.70 1.82
C ILE A 465 -24.95 -7.77 1.93
N THR A 466 -25.18 -8.49 0.83
CA THR A 466 -26.06 -9.66 0.83
C THR A 466 -25.27 -10.88 1.26
N VAL A 467 -25.77 -11.59 2.25
CA VAL A 467 -25.18 -12.80 2.82
C VAL A 467 -26.00 -14.01 2.39
N ALA A 468 -25.40 -14.93 1.68
CA ALA A 468 -26.09 -16.11 1.15
C ALA A 468 -25.28 -17.38 1.47
N PRO A 469 -25.40 -17.93 2.68
CA PRO A 469 -24.81 -19.22 3.01
C PRO A 469 -25.53 -20.34 2.24
N GLU A 470 -24.78 -21.38 1.88
CA GLU A 470 -25.29 -22.57 1.21
C GLU A 470 -26.40 -23.28 2.02
N ARG A 471 -26.30 -23.20 3.35
CA ARG A 471 -27.32 -23.61 4.33
C ARG A 471 -27.33 -22.65 5.50
N THR A 472 -28.42 -22.59 6.24
CA THR A 472 -28.49 -21.81 7.48
C THR A 472 -27.39 -22.24 8.44
N MET A 473 -26.48 -21.31 8.82
CA MET A 473 -25.32 -21.61 9.66
C MET A 473 -24.86 -20.38 10.49
N PRO A 474 -24.33 -20.61 11.70
CA PRO A 474 -23.77 -19.54 12.52
C PRO A 474 -22.35 -19.18 12.07
N PHE A 475 -22.06 -17.89 11.98
CA PHE A 475 -20.70 -17.34 11.86
C PHE A 475 -20.70 -15.86 12.21
N SER A 476 -19.49 -15.32 12.48
CA SER A 476 -19.26 -13.90 12.72
C SER A 476 -19.03 -13.17 11.40
N LEU A 477 -19.78 -12.11 11.13
CA LEU A 477 -19.47 -11.16 10.05
C LEU A 477 -18.92 -9.88 10.67
N ARG A 478 -17.72 -9.51 10.27
CA ARG A 478 -17.00 -8.33 10.75
C ARG A 478 -16.91 -7.31 9.62
N VAL A 479 -17.63 -6.20 9.79
CA VAL A 479 -17.70 -5.12 8.80
C VAL A 479 -16.85 -3.96 9.31
N ARG A 480 -15.86 -3.54 8.54
CA ARG A 480 -14.97 -2.44 8.95
C ARG A 480 -15.75 -1.14 9.14
N ILE A 481 -15.44 -0.42 10.19
CA ILE A 481 -15.87 0.97 10.39
C ILE A 481 -14.62 1.84 10.26
N PRO A 482 -14.44 2.56 9.13
CA PRO A 482 -13.24 3.35 8.88
C PRO A 482 -13.00 4.41 9.94
N GLY A 483 -11.72 4.66 10.26
CA GLY A 483 -11.33 5.69 11.21
C GLY A 483 -11.84 7.07 10.83
N TRP A 484 -11.80 7.43 9.53
CA TRP A 484 -12.32 8.71 9.05
C TRP A 484 -13.81 8.91 9.34
N ALA A 485 -14.61 7.85 9.40
CA ALA A 485 -16.02 7.91 9.82
C ALA A 485 -16.19 7.96 11.34
N GLN A 486 -15.11 7.82 12.11
CA GLN A 486 -15.05 7.87 13.57
C GLN A 486 -14.28 9.09 14.08
N ASN A 487 -14.22 10.18 13.31
CA ASN A 487 -13.48 11.40 13.61
C ASN A 487 -11.94 11.25 13.67
N GLN A 488 -11.38 10.20 13.09
CA GLN A 488 -9.95 9.98 13.02
C GLN A 488 -9.51 9.90 11.54
N PRO A 489 -8.90 10.95 10.95
CA PRO A 489 -8.57 10.98 9.51
C PRO A 489 -7.62 9.85 9.10
N VAL A 490 -6.64 9.55 9.95
CA VAL A 490 -5.73 8.40 9.85
C VAL A 490 -5.50 7.82 11.25
N PRO A 491 -5.07 6.57 11.39
CA PRO A 491 -4.59 6.08 12.68
C PRO A 491 -3.41 6.94 13.19
N GLY A 492 -3.37 7.20 14.51
CA GLY A 492 -2.30 7.99 15.11
C GLY A 492 -2.66 9.47 15.30
N THR A 493 -1.64 10.30 15.51
CA THR A 493 -1.79 11.69 15.99
C THR A 493 -1.27 12.75 15.02
N ILE A 494 -0.65 12.34 13.92
CA ILE A 494 -0.04 13.27 12.95
C ILE A 494 -1.06 14.17 12.26
N TYR A 495 -2.30 13.69 12.11
CA TYR A 495 -3.41 14.44 11.50
C TYR A 495 -4.66 14.37 12.38
N ARG A 496 -5.41 15.47 12.41
CA ARG A 496 -6.72 15.55 13.07
C ARG A 496 -7.72 16.30 12.20
N PHE A 497 -8.99 16.00 12.36
CA PHE A 497 -10.03 16.87 11.79
C PHE A 497 -10.08 18.20 12.54
N ALA A 498 -10.18 19.29 11.81
CA ALA A 498 -10.32 20.62 12.39
C ALA A 498 -11.76 20.92 12.86
N ASP A 499 -12.71 20.12 12.41
CA ASP A 499 -14.14 20.21 12.70
C ASP A 499 -14.68 18.87 13.22
N ALA A 500 -15.75 18.88 13.99
CA ALA A 500 -16.43 17.69 14.44
C ALA A 500 -17.47 17.22 13.39
N SER A 501 -17.67 15.92 13.24
CA SER A 501 -18.82 15.38 12.52
C SER A 501 -19.93 15.04 13.53
N PRO A 502 -21.14 15.57 13.37
CA PRO A 502 -22.25 15.23 14.24
C PRO A 502 -22.85 13.84 13.94
N GLU A 503 -22.55 13.29 12.77
CA GLU A 503 -23.13 12.04 12.30
C GLU A 503 -22.21 10.85 12.57
N ALA A 504 -22.78 9.75 13.07
CA ALA A 504 -22.08 8.48 13.31
C ALA A 504 -22.46 7.43 12.26
N PRO A 505 -21.58 6.46 11.97
CA PRO A 505 -21.93 5.30 11.17
C PRO A 505 -23.12 4.53 11.72
N THR A 506 -23.99 4.03 10.84
CA THR A 506 -25.13 3.17 11.23
C THR A 506 -25.06 1.83 10.51
N LEU A 507 -25.45 0.77 11.23
CA LEU A 507 -25.47 -0.59 10.71
C LEU A 507 -26.84 -1.21 10.95
N LEU A 508 -27.41 -1.80 9.90
CA LEU A 508 -28.68 -2.50 9.95
C LEU A 508 -28.51 -3.95 9.50
N VAL A 509 -29.23 -4.88 10.09
CA VAL A 509 -29.36 -6.24 9.59
C VAL A 509 -30.84 -6.52 9.32
N ASN A 510 -31.19 -6.79 8.07
CA ASN A 510 -32.57 -6.94 7.61
C ASN A 510 -33.48 -5.77 8.05
N GLY A 511 -32.94 -4.53 7.89
CA GLY A 511 -33.64 -3.30 8.27
C GLY A 511 -33.70 -3.00 9.78
N LYS A 512 -33.16 -3.86 10.63
CA LYS A 512 -33.14 -3.65 12.09
C LYS A 512 -31.77 -3.12 12.54
N PRO A 513 -31.71 -2.04 13.33
CA PRO A 513 -30.45 -1.50 13.85
C PRO A 513 -29.67 -2.53 14.68
N VAL A 514 -28.37 -2.57 14.47
CA VAL A 514 -27.41 -3.32 15.28
C VAL A 514 -26.28 -2.39 15.71
N ALA A 515 -25.56 -2.76 16.77
CA ALA A 515 -24.48 -1.92 17.26
C ALA A 515 -23.38 -1.76 16.19
N ALA A 516 -23.09 -0.53 15.79
CA ALA A 516 -21.98 -0.18 14.91
C ALA A 516 -20.69 0.17 15.69
N THR A 517 -20.69 0.06 17.02
CA THR A 517 -19.50 0.32 17.84
C THR A 517 -18.40 -0.68 17.49
N PRO A 518 -17.25 -0.21 16.99
CA PRO A 518 -16.23 -1.14 16.49
C PRO A 518 -15.43 -1.76 17.62
N ARG A 519 -15.07 -3.03 17.43
CA ARG A 519 -14.04 -3.73 18.17
C ARG A 519 -12.86 -3.97 17.21
N ASN A 520 -11.69 -3.46 17.56
CA ASN A 520 -10.50 -3.49 16.67
C ASN A 520 -10.79 -2.95 15.24
N GLY A 521 -11.64 -1.92 15.12
CA GLY A 521 -12.00 -1.30 13.84
C GLY A 521 -13.16 -1.98 13.08
N TYR A 522 -13.82 -3.01 13.65
CA TYR A 522 -14.90 -3.73 12.98
C TYR A 522 -16.18 -3.74 13.84
N ALA A 523 -17.33 -3.47 13.23
CA ALA A 523 -18.62 -3.84 13.77
C ALA A 523 -18.76 -5.37 13.63
N VAL A 524 -19.08 -6.04 14.76
CA VAL A 524 -19.15 -7.51 14.83
C VAL A 524 -20.61 -7.94 14.88
N VAL A 525 -21.01 -8.77 13.92
CA VAL A 525 -22.38 -9.32 13.85
C VAL A 525 -22.32 -10.84 13.98
N ASP A 526 -22.54 -11.32 15.19
CA ASP A 526 -22.60 -12.76 15.52
C ASP A 526 -24.04 -13.24 15.44
N ARG A 527 -24.35 -14.11 14.47
CA ARG A 527 -25.69 -14.66 14.31
C ARG A 527 -25.73 -15.94 13.47
N THR A 528 -26.88 -16.61 13.46
CA THR A 528 -27.19 -17.65 12.48
C THR A 528 -27.72 -16.98 11.20
N TRP A 529 -26.95 -17.08 10.14
CA TRP A 529 -27.25 -16.46 8.84
C TRP A 529 -28.12 -17.36 7.97
N LYS A 530 -29.04 -16.73 7.23
CA LYS A 530 -29.89 -17.36 6.22
C LYS A 530 -29.60 -16.77 4.85
N LYS A 531 -29.85 -17.52 3.80
CA LYS A 531 -29.73 -17.05 2.43
C LYS A 531 -30.62 -15.82 2.20
N GLY A 532 -30.00 -14.73 1.75
CA GLY A 532 -30.67 -13.46 1.46
C GLY A 532 -30.72 -12.49 2.65
N ASP A 533 -30.08 -12.79 3.79
CA ASP A 533 -29.88 -11.78 4.83
C ASP A 533 -29.06 -10.61 4.28
N VAL A 534 -29.41 -9.39 4.66
CA VAL A 534 -28.81 -8.15 4.17
C VAL A 534 -28.24 -7.34 5.34
N VAL A 535 -26.99 -6.96 5.22
CA VAL A 535 -26.32 -5.99 6.09
C VAL A 535 -26.21 -4.66 5.34
N SER A 536 -26.77 -3.59 5.90
CA SER A 536 -26.70 -2.24 5.34
C SER A 536 -25.86 -1.35 6.25
N LEU A 537 -24.72 -0.89 5.75
CA LEU A 537 -23.85 0.08 6.41
C LEU A 537 -24.05 1.45 5.77
N ASN A 538 -24.21 2.49 6.58
CA ASN A 538 -24.18 3.87 6.12
C ASN A 538 -23.03 4.62 6.82
N LEU A 539 -22.12 5.17 6.03
CA LEU A 539 -20.97 5.95 6.44
C LEU A 539 -21.21 7.40 6.05
N PRO A 540 -21.48 8.32 6.97
CA PRO A 540 -21.59 9.74 6.65
C PRO A 540 -20.30 10.26 6.03
N MET A 541 -20.41 10.99 4.90
CA MET A 541 -19.26 11.52 4.13
C MET A 541 -19.35 13.06 3.97
N PRO A 542 -19.40 13.84 5.05
CA PRO A 542 -19.26 15.30 4.93
C PRO A 542 -17.87 15.65 4.41
N VAL A 543 -17.74 16.84 3.81
CA VAL A 543 -16.43 17.41 3.51
C VAL A 543 -15.80 17.86 4.83
N ARG A 544 -14.60 17.38 5.12
CA ARG A 544 -13.87 17.64 6.36
C ARG A 544 -12.57 18.36 6.09
N ARG A 545 -12.20 19.26 6.98
CA ARG A 545 -10.88 19.90 6.99
C ARG A 545 -9.95 19.13 7.92
N VAL A 546 -8.77 18.79 7.40
CA VAL A 546 -7.72 18.09 8.15
C VAL A 546 -6.62 19.08 8.47
N ALA A 547 -6.18 19.11 9.71
CA ALA A 547 -4.99 19.85 10.18
C ALA A 547 -3.89 18.85 10.53
N ALA A 548 -2.65 19.20 10.22
CA ALA A 548 -1.47 18.46 10.67
C ALA A 548 -1.10 18.83 12.11
N ALA A 549 -0.32 17.95 12.76
CA ALA A 549 0.35 18.27 14.01
C ALA A 549 1.32 19.47 13.84
N ASP A 550 1.51 20.25 14.89
CA ASP A 550 2.36 21.46 14.83
C ASP A 550 3.84 21.16 14.52
N SER A 551 4.28 19.91 14.77
CA SER A 551 5.61 19.40 14.37
C SER A 551 5.80 19.31 12.85
N VAL A 552 4.73 19.22 12.07
CA VAL A 552 4.81 19.22 10.59
C VAL A 552 4.87 20.65 10.08
N GLN A 553 6.07 21.19 10.04
CA GLN A 553 6.31 22.63 9.72
C GLN A 553 5.75 23.04 8.35
N ALA A 554 5.82 22.16 7.34
CA ALA A 554 5.34 22.46 5.99
C ALA A 554 3.82 22.72 5.92
N ASN A 555 3.06 22.30 6.94
CA ASN A 555 1.60 22.34 6.94
C ASN A 555 1.03 23.27 8.05
N GLN A 556 1.87 24.03 8.73
CA GLN A 556 1.39 25.03 9.69
C GLN A 556 0.48 26.06 9.01
N ASN A 557 -0.61 26.44 9.71
CA ASN A 557 -1.64 27.35 9.19
C ASN A 557 -2.31 26.90 7.87
N ARG A 558 -2.27 25.60 7.55
CA ARG A 558 -2.89 25.03 6.37
C ARG A 558 -3.93 23.99 6.74
N VAL A 559 -4.81 23.69 5.81
CA VAL A 559 -5.78 22.59 5.89
C VAL A 559 -5.77 21.80 4.59
N ALA A 560 -5.93 20.48 4.71
CA ALA A 560 -6.28 19.61 3.58
C ALA A 560 -7.78 19.32 3.61
N LEU A 561 -8.36 19.07 2.43
CA LEU A 561 -9.75 18.68 2.29
C LEU A 561 -9.85 17.17 2.13
N GLN A 562 -10.77 16.57 2.89
CA GLN A 562 -11.05 15.15 2.85
C GLN A 562 -12.55 14.90 2.77
N ARG A 563 -12.95 13.89 1.98
CA ARG A 563 -14.32 13.36 1.97
C ARG A 563 -14.28 11.84 1.85
N GLY A 564 -14.77 11.15 2.86
CA GLY A 564 -14.60 9.70 2.95
C GLY A 564 -13.13 9.31 2.92
N PRO A 565 -12.72 8.33 2.10
CA PRO A 565 -11.32 7.89 1.99
C PRO A 565 -10.45 8.86 1.15
N LEU A 566 -11.07 9.78 0.37
CA LEU A 566 -10.40 10.60 -0.62
C LEU A 566 -9.86 11.90 -0.02
N VAL A 567 -8.62 12.22 -0.35
CA VAL A 567 -7.99 13.53 -0.19
C VAL A 567 -8.21 14.33 -1.45
N TYR A 568 -8.38 15.63 -1.31
CA TYR A 568 -8.66 16.55 -2.42
C TYR A 568 -7.54 17.55 -2.60
N CYS A 569 -7.36 18.02 -3.82
CA CYS A 569 -6.45 19.10 -4.17
C CYS A 569 -7.15 20.14 -5.04
N VAL A 570 -6.61 21.35 -5.03
CA VAL A 570 -6.97 22.42 -5.98
C VAL A 570 -5.98 22.36 -7.14
N GLU A 571 -6.48 22.25 -8.37
CA GLU A 571 -5.68 22.20 -9.60
C GLU A 571 -5.97 23.42 -10.48
N HIS A 572 -4.95 23.91 -11.18
CA HIS A 572 -5.03 25.09 -12.06
C HIS A 572 -6.14 25.02 -13.10
N ALA A 573 -6.36 23.83 -13.67
CA ALA A 573 -7.29 23.61 -14.78
C ALA A 573 -8.75 24.00 -14.46
N ASP A 574 -9.17 23.88 -13.19
CA ASP A 574 -10.53 24.22 -12.74
C ASP A 574 -10.60 25.60 -12.09
N ASN A 575 -9.47 26.31 -11.93
CA ASN A 575 -9.37 27.49 -11.06
C ASN A 575 -8.74 28.70 -11.79
N GLY A 576 -8.97 28.81 -13.10
CA GLY A 576 -8.52 29.95 -13.90
C GLY A 576 -7.01 30.02 -14.11
N GLY A 577 -6.35 28.86 -14.24
CA GLY A 577 -4.92 28.72 -14.51
C GLY A 577 -4.02 28.79 -13.27
N LYS A 578 -4.59 29.04 -12.08
CA LYS A 578 -3.82 29.18 -10.82
C LYS A 578 -4.42 28.30 -9.73
N ALA A 579 -3.58 27.79 -8.84
CA ALA A 579 -4.01 27.01 -7.68
C ALA A 579 -3.32 27.48 -6.38
N MET A 580 -2.06 27.94 -6.46
CA MET A 580 -1.25 28.27 -5.29
C MET A 580 -1.72 29.53 -4.53
N ASN A 581 -2.59 30.34 -5.13
CA ASN A 581 -3.12 31.58 -4.59
C ASN A 581 -4.48 31.44 -3.86
N VAL A 582 -5.00 30.21 -3.76
CA VAL A 582 -6.28 29.91 -3.11
C VAL A 582 -6.10 29.86 -1.59
N ILE A 583 -7.01 30.50 -0.85
CA ILE A 583 -7.05 30.51 0.61
C ILE A 583 -8.34 29.82 1.06
N VAL A 584 -8.27 29.02 2.12
CA VAL A 584 -9.44 28.40 2.75
C VAL A 584 -9.52 28.83 4.23
N PRO A 585 -10.09 29.99 4.51
CA PRO A 585 -10.33 30.44 5.87
C PRO A 585 -11.25 29.51 6.65
N ASP A 586 -11.21 29.61 7.97
CA ASP A 586 -12.17 28.91 8.82
C ASP A 586 -13.60 29.38 8.50
N GLY A 587 -14.53 28.44 8.49
CA GLY A 587 -15.94 28.73 8.16
C GLY A 587 -16.30 28.60 6.68
N VAL A 588 -15.34 28.51 5.74
CA VAL A 588 -15.66 28.21 4.33
C VAL A 588 -16.17 26.77 4.22
N GLY A 589 -17.43 26.64 3.79
CA GLY A 589 -18.04 25.33 3.53
C GLY A 589 -17.87 24.91 2.08
N PHE A 590 -17.49 23.66 1.86
CA PHE A 590 -17.43 23.06 0.54
C PHE A 590 -18.65 22.17 0.29
N THR A 591 -19.26 22.33 -0.87
CA THR A 591 -20.40 21.52 -1.32
C THR A 591 -19.90 20.42 -2.27
N PRO A 592 -20.10 19.14 -1.96
CA PRO A 592 -19.77 18.05 -2.88
C PRO A 592 -20.81 17.94 -4.00
N ALA A 593 -20.35 17.74 -5.24
CA ALA A 593 -21.20 17.52 -6.40
C ALA A 593 -20.58 16.49 -7.34
N TYR A 594 -21.34 15.47 -7.73
CA TYR A 594 -20.87 14.50 -8.72
C TYR A 594 -20.88 15.16 -10.11
N ARG A 595 -19.75 15.09 -10.79
CA ARG A 595 -19.50 15.68 -12.11
C ARG A 595 -19.13 14.56 -13.09
N ALA A 596 -20.12 14.07 -13.82
CA ALA A 596 -19.93 13.02 -14.82
C ALA A 596 -19.04 13.45 -15.99
N ASP A 597 -19.00 14.75 -16.26
CA ASP A 597 -18.25 15.40 -17.34
C ASP A 597 -16.78 15.70 -16.96
N LEU A 598 -16.40 15.52 -15.70
CA LEU A 598 -15.08 15.87 -15.17
C LEU A 598 -14.27 14.61 -14.84
N LEU A 599 -13.08 14.46 -15.48
CA LEU A 599 -12.08 13.42 -15.17
C LEU A 599 -12.65 11.99 -15.12
N GLY A 600 -13.58 11.68 -16.02
CA GLY A 600 -14.23 10.37 -16.09
C GLY A 600 -15.32 10.11 -15.04
N GLY A 601 -15.76 11.16 -14.34
CA GLY A 601 -16.80 11.10 -13.31
C GLY A 601 -16.20 11.10 -11.89
N VAL A 602 -16.25 12.28 -11.25
CA VAL A 602 -15.75 12.47 -9.87
C VAL A 602 -16.74 13.27 -9.03
N VAL A 603 -16.70 13.11 -7.73
CA VAL A 603 -17.28 14.10 -6.81
C VAL A 603 -16.27 15.22 -6.65
N ALA A 604 -16.57 16.40 -7.19
CA ALA A 604 -15.81 17.61 -6.99
C ALA A 604 -16.34 18.38 -5.77
N LEU A 605 -15.48 19.16 -5.11
CA LEU A 605 -15.84 20.01 -3.99
C LEU A 605 -15.82 21.46 -4.45
N GLN A 606 -16.90 22.21 -4.23
CA GLN A 606 -17.05 23.59 -4.67
C GLN A 606 -17.28 24.53 -3.48
N ALA A 607 -16.61 25.66 -3.51
CA ALA A 607 -16.80 26.73 -2.52
C ALA A 607 -16.54 28.09 -3.17
N GLU A 608 -17.12 29.16 -2.61
CA GLU A 608 -16.65 30.51 -2.82
C GLU A 608 -15.66 30.86 -1.71
N THR A 609 -14.43 31.21 -2.08
CA THR A 609 -13.35 31.48 -1.12
C THR A 609 -12.42 32.57 -1.62
N PRO A 610 -11.71 33.27 -0.73
CA PRO A 610 -10.75 34.30 -1.13
C PRO A 610 -9.59 33.72 -1.95
N VAL A 611 -9.21 34.43 -2.98
CA VAL A 611 -8.04 34.16 -3.82
C VAL A 611 -7.15 35.37 -3.81
N VAL A 612 -5.87 35.20 -3.58
CA VAL A 612 -4.87 36.27 -3.65
C VAL A 612 -4.67 36.69 -5.09
N THR A 613 -4.74 37.97 -5.34
CA THR A 613 -4.45 38.61 -6.63
C THR A 613 -3.39 39.67 -6.45
N ILE A 614 -2.48 39.77 -7.39
CA ILE A 614 -1.47 40.84 -7.46
C ILE A 614 -1.91 41.77 -8.57
N SER A 615 -1.83 43.09 -8.34
CA SER A 615 -2.09 44.09 -9.38
C SER A 615 -1.08 43.96 -10.53
N ALA A 616 -1.46 44.39 -11.73
CA ALA A 616 -0.64 44.25 -12.93
C ALA A 616 0.74 44.96 -12.82
N ASP A 617 0.86 45.95 -11.97
CA ASP A 617 2.10 46.68 -11.66
C ASP A 617 2.91 46.01 -10.50
N GLY A 618 2.40 44.93 -9.91
CA GLY A 618 3.02 44.25 -8.76
C GLY A 618 2.95 45.06 -7.44
N ALA A 619 2.34 46.27 -7.43
CA ALA A 619 2.40 47.18 -6.31
C ALA A 619 1.41 46.85 -5.18
N SER A 620 0.35 46.12 -5.46
CA SER A 620 -0.65 45.77 -4.46
C SER A 620 -1.05 44.27 -4.47
N VAL A 621 -1.24 43.74 -3.27
CA VAL A 621 -1.76 42.37 -3.04
C VAL A 621 -3.14 42.51 -2.43
N THR A 622 -4.14 41.95 -3.09
CA THR A 622 -5.54 42.00 -2.65
C THR A 622 -6.12 40.58 -2.62
N THR A 623 -7.26 40.43 -1.97
CA THR A 623 -8.03 39.18 -2.01
C THR A 623 -9.39 39.40 -2.64
N VAL A 624 -9.79 38.56 -3.56
CA VAL A 624 -11.10 38.61 -4.18
C VAL A 624 -11.83 37.27 -4.01
N PRO A 625 -13.13 37.25 -3.75
CA PRO A 625 -13.90 36.02 -3.71
C PRO A 625 -13.92 35.37 -5.09
N LYS A 626 -13.67 34.06 -5.15
CA LYS A 626 -13.80 33.25 -6.36
C LYS A 626 -14.44 31.91 -6.07
N LYS A 627 -15.19 31.39 -7.03
CA LYS A 627 -15.67 30.02 -7.02
C LYS A 627 -14.48 29.09 -7.31
N ILE A 628 -14.20 28.20 -6.39
CA ILE A 628 -13.09 27.24 -6.45
C ILE A 628 -13.65 25.83 -6.56
N THR A 629 -12.97 25.00 -7.36
CA THR A 629 -13.25 23.58 -7.50
C THR A 629 -12.02 22.79 -7.04
N ALA A 630 -12.21 21.89 -6.08
CA ALA A 630 -11.23 20.89 -5.70
C ALA A 630 -11.64 19.51 -6.23
N ILE A 631 -10.65 18.75 -6.68
CA ILE A 631 -10.80 17.42 -7.27
C ILE A 631 -10.10 16.37 -6.39
N PRO A 632 -10.45 15.07 -6.51
CA PRO A 632 -9.68 14.02 -5.83
C PRO A 632 -8.21 14.05 -6.24
N TYR A 633 -7.32 13.92 -5.26
CA TYR A 633 -5.87 14.02 -5.45
C TYR A 633 -5.36 13.03 -6.52
N TYR A 634 -5.82 11.78 -6.54
CA TYR A 634 -5.37 10.80 -7.54
C TYR A 634 -5.64 11.21 -9.00
N ALA A 635 -6.50 12.21 -9.23
CA ALA A 635 -6.97 12.61 -10.57
C ALA A 635 -6.24 13.85 -11.11
N TRP A 636 -5.35 14.50 -10.37
CA TRP A 636 -4.63 15.66 -10.85
C TRP A 636 -3.60 15.33 -11.94
N ALA A 637 -3.09 16.33 -12.64
CA ALA A 637 -2.11 16.23 -13.73
C ALA A 637 -2.55 15.31 -14.90
N ASN A 638 -3.86 15.16 -15.11
CA ASN A 638 -4.41 14.49 -16.27
C ASN A 638 -4.82 15.47 -17.39
N ARG A 639 -4.65 16.77 -17.18
CA ARG A 639 -5.04 17.86 -18.10
C ARG A 639 -3.89 18.80 -18.40
N GLY A 640 -2.66 18.29 -18.37
CA GLY A 640 -1.44 19.04 -18.64
C GLY A 640 -0.72 19.52 -17.37
N LYS A 641 0.40 20.22 -17.59
CA LYS A 641 1.22 20.81 -16.53
C LYS A 641 0.53 22.03 -15.93
N GLY A 642 0.66 22.22 -14.64
CA GLY A 642 0.16 23.42 -13.96
C GLY A 642 0.24 23.33 -12.45
N GLN A 643 -0.25 24.38 -11.80
CA GLN A 643 -0.24 24.48 -10.36
C GLN A 643 -1.22 23.50 -9.71
N MET A 644 -0.82 22.96 -8.57
CA MET A 644 -1.67 22.12 -7.73
C MET A 644 -1.26 22.28 -6.27
N GLN A 645 -2.21 22.19 -5.33
CA GLN A 645 -1.91 22.05 -3.91
C GLN A 645 -2.97 21.24 -3.17
N VAL A 646 -2.50 20.40 -2.24
CA VAL A 646 -3.32 19.64 -1.28
C VAL A 646 -3.54 20.44 -0.01
N TRP A 647 -2.48 21.06 0.53
CA TRP A 647 -2.50 21.82 1.77
C TRP A 647 -2.76 23.30 1.48
N LEU A 648 -3.98 23.73 1.75
CA LEU A 648 -4.49 25.06 1.43
C LEU A 648 -4.23 26.04 2.58
N PRO A 649 -3.62 27.21 2.33
CA PRO A 649 -3.44 28.26 3.34
C PRO A 649 -4.77 28.71 3.94
N ARG A 650 -4.77 29.04 5.24
CA ARG A 650 -5.94 29.58 5.93
C ARG A 650 -5.98 31.12 5.91
N LYS A 651 -4.85 31.78 5.62
CA LYS A 651 -4.70 33.25 5.63
C LYS A 651 -3.88 33.68 4.41
N ALA A 652 -4.11 34.94 3.97
CA ALA A 652 -3.43 35.51 2.80
C ALA A 652 -1.90 35.57 2.96
N GLY A 653 -1.41 35.89 4.18
CA GLY A 653 0.03 35.94 4.45
C GLY A 653 0.78 34.60 4.33
N GLU A 654 0.08 33.49 4.23
CA GLU A 654 0.65 32.15 4.05
C GLU A 654 0.73 31.72 2.57
N VAL A 655 0.24 32.55 1.67
CA VAL A 655 0.26 32.28 0.23
C VAL A 655 1.64 32.59 -0.33
N LYS A 656 2.28 31.61 -0.96
CA LYS A 656 3.50 31.83 -1.75
C LYS A 656 3.08 32.28 -3.14
N VAL A 657 3.08 33.58 -3.37
CA VAL A 657 2.83 34.12 -4.70
C VAL A 657 4.19 34.28 -5.37
N SER A 658 4.48 33.49 -6.40
CA SER A 658 5.56 33.82 -7.33
C SER A 658 5.09 35.00 -8.20
N ALA A 659 5.86 36.06 -8.25
CA ALA A 659 5.77 36.99 -9.35
C ALA A 659 5.99 36.21 -10.66
N GLU A 660 5.13 36.45 -11.64
CA GLU A 660 5.25 35.84 -12.98
C GLU A 660 6.58 36.18 -13.63
#